data_05126641a7fe86db42a9b626a7442845
#
_entry.id   05126641a7fe86db42a9b626a7442845
#
_cell.length_a   1.000
_cell.length_b   1.000
_cell.length_c   1.000
_cell.angle_alpha   90.00
_cell.angle_beta   90.00
_cell.angle_gamma   90.00
#
_symmetry.space_group_name_H-M   'P 1'
#
loop_
_entity.id
_entity.type
_entity.pdbx_description
1 polymer ?
#
loop_
_entity_poly.entity_id
_entity_poly.type
_entity_poly.pdbx_seq_one_letter_code
_entity_poly.pdbx_strand_id
1 'polypeptide(L)'
;MPTEAPTVIPTEAPTATPVPSAVETALRDFLNANGCAIAADEAIPADALARIGGVRLLEGNIDFTFLTDEGELEYRDSFYMNPWRRDDSQTPDVRGEALTTEINLADFACFPNLQYLGVWDKRVTNLDALSKLPCLTTLVLDHCGLTESDLLTIAQHAPLLTTLNISNSSITSVAALASLTKLERLMISNTGVTTLTPLANLTIRQLMTENTAIVSINELRGTRLAKCIRQWNCPIVTDGYDLLGEMPQLEEVTINGDESTEKSLVLDLSPLANAQNLVWLDVGYVGVQDINFVSRLPNLRYLLIATSNLTSMMIGEATLPETLAYIDFGGNRITSLEELHLERLQKLEYISLHANFITDFSQMEQCTATETWITDQHSPDMLMGWLGTSLREALNLPPKAFITQKMLDNVIGVTVRDGEIEWVFYEEQKNHDAWQRREREVNNWGKYIDKYSDNWSDPLFLTPNPTDADLPTMNPDSFDLSELQYFRHLHYFQLRNQRAEGTWVLAKLPIHWLILSNCGLTDADMPYITAINVDDGDRYNELYSLNLGDNAITSLSGMERLATLNVLLVQRNSISDLSPLSDLTRIHLLNISWNPAITSIEPLAQGMRETLVNLDMAGLAVDLTPVGGMENLDHLRIGDDWNSHRISLDLAPLSGLTGLKYLHVLGAKVDNVEAISSMSGLICINLQNCGLTSAKLTALNGHPLTTEINLERNFLRTLDGLDLSTLPQLKEIALDGNAISDFSMFDGTAITVYGRDWQNAAY
;
A
#
# COMPACT_ATOMS: atom_id res chain seq x y z
N MET A 1 15.38 39.05 81.99
CA MET A 1 15.32 40.05 80.93
C MET A 1 14.98 39.33 79.63
N PRO A 2 13.83 39.63 79.00
CA PRO A 2 13.49 39.03 77.78
C PRO A 2 14.22 39.76 76.62
N THR A 3 14.87 38.98 75.77
CA THR A 3 15.48 39.43 74.49
C THR A 3 14.40 39.68 73.47
N GLU A 4 14.36 40.88 72.92
CA GLU A 4 13.49 41.30 71.85
C GLU A 4 13.72 40.45 70.55
N ALA A 5 12.62 40.02 69.94
CA ALA A 5 12.63 39.41 68.70
C ALA A 5 12.98 40.44 67.59
N PRO A 6 13.72 40.06 66.50
CA PRO A 6 14.03 40.99 65.44
C PRO A 6 12.75 41.28 64.64
N THR A 7 12.52 42.58 64.44
CA THR A 7 11.45 43.13 63.57
C THR A 7 11.68 42.68 62.15
N VAL A 8 10.75 41.90 61.62
CA VAL A 8 10.71 41.56 60.21
C VAL A 8 10.30 42.81 59.44
N ILE A 9 11.19 43.32 58.60
CA ILE A 9 10.89 44.34 57.59
C ILE A 9 9.98 43.68 56.60
N PRO A 10 8.83 44.26 56.21
CA PRO A 10 8.01 43.72 55.12
C PRO A 10 8.82 43.84 53.83
N THR A 11 9.24 42.73 53.33
CA THR A 11 9.72 42.63 51.93
C THR A 11 8.56 43.06 51.04
N GLU A 12 8.77 44.05 50.16
CA GLU A 12 7.85 44.41 49.11
C GLU A 12 7.41 43.13 48.39
N ALA A 13 6.11 42.98 48.19
CA ALA A 13 5.57 41.89 47.39
C ALA A 13 6.25 41.92 46.01
N PRO A 14 6.77 40.80 45.54
CA PRO A 14 7.36 40.75 44.21
C PRO A 14 6.35 41.28 43.20
N THR A 15 6.75 42.28 42.42
CA THR A 15 5.96 42.77 41.28
C THR A 15 5.69 41.61 40.37
N ALA A 16 4.41 41.23 40.24
CA ALA A 16 3.99 40.11 39.39
C ALA A 16 4.49 40.34 37.97
N THR A 17 5.22 39.39 37.43
CA THR A 17 5.61 39.40 36.02
C THR A 17 4.30 39.33 35.18
N PRO A 18 4.09 40.27 34.23
CA PRO A 18 2.86 40.25 33.44
C PRO A 18 2.75 38.93 32.69
N VAL A 19 1.54 38.32 32.66
CA VAL A 19 1.25 37.10 31.91
C VAL A 19 1.26 37.47 30.44
N PRO A 20 1.98 36.75 29.56
CA PRO A 20 1.96 36.99 28.13
C PRO A 20 0.57 36.76 27.52
N SER A 21 0.16 37.58 26.53
CA SER A 21 -1.18 37.54 25.96
C SER A 21 -1.54 36.17 25.31
N ALA A 22 -0.55 35.43 24.84
CA ALA A 22 -0.73 34.09 24.29
C ALA A 22 -1.22 33.05 25.33
N VAL A 23 -0.88 33.22 26.59
CA VAL A 23 -1.22 32.30 27.70
C VAL A 23 -2.39 32.85 28.52
N GLU A 24 -2.53 34.20 28.59
CA GLU A 24 -3.44 34.91 29.49
C GLU A 24 -4.91 34.50 29.31
N THR A 25 -5.39 34.41 28.07
CA THR A 25 -6.81 34.08 27.83
C THR A 25 -7.13 32.68 28.32
N ALA A 26 -6.34 31.68 27.95
CA ALA A 26 -6.54 30.30 28.37
C ALA A 26 -6.42 30.13 29.90
N LEU A 27 -5.48 30.84 30.51
CA LEU A 27 -5.29 30.83 31.97
C LEU A 27 -6.50 31.49 32.66
N ARG A 28 -6.99 32.60 32.19
CA ARG A 28 -8.17 33.29 32.72
C ARG A 28 -9.41 32.41 32.66
N ASP A 29 -9.63 31.76 31.53
CA ASP A 29 -10.75 30.83 31.35
C ASP A 29 -10.64 29.64 32.31
N PHE A 30 -9.46 29.08 32.46
CA PHE A 30 -9.20 28.01 33.42
C PHE A 30 -9.45 28.44 34.88
N LEU A 31 -8.93 29.61 35.29
CA LEU A 31 -9.09 30.13 36.66
C LEU A 31 -10.57 30.42 36.94
N ASN A 32 -11.31 31.02 36.00
CA ASN A 32 -12.71 31.33 36.15
C ASN A 32 -13.58 30.06 36.20
N ALA A 33 -13.28 29.06 35.39
CA ALA A 33 -13.94 27.75 35.44
C ALA A 33 -13.73 27.04 36.81
N ASN A 34 -12.65 27.38 37.52
CA ASN A 34 -12.31 26.83 38.83
C ASN A 34 -12.60 27.80 39.99
N GLY A 35 -13.49 28.78 39.80
CA GLY A 35 -14.07 29.62 40.85
C GLY A 35 -13.29 30.89 41.18
N CYS A 36 -12.29 31.29 40.36
CA CYS A 36 -11.48 32.52 40.62
C CYS A 36 -12.08 33.73 39.93
N ALA A 37 -13.29 33.98 39.74
CA ALA A 37 -14.04 35.09 39.20
C ALA A 37 -13.21 36.36 38.79
N ILE A 38 -12.27 36.21 37.84
CA ILE A 38 -11.36 37.27 37.38
C ILE A 38 -11.96 37.96 36.13
N ALA A 39 -12.21 39.27 36.20
CA ALA A 39 -12.75 40.04 35.08
C ALA A 39 -11.76 40.14 33.89
N ALA A 40 -12.27 40.38 32.67
CA ALA A 40 -11.46 40.38 31.43
C ALA A 40 -10.38 41.50 31.44
N ASP A 41 -10.62 42.60 32.12
CA ASP A 41 -9.73 43.74 32.27
C ASP A 41 -8.94 43.80 33.57
N GLU A 42 -9.12 42.80 34.44
CA GLU A 42 -8.41 42.68 35.71
C GLU A 42 -7.11 41.88 35.53
N ALA A 43 -6.01 42.32 36.18
CA ALA A 43 -4.77 41.57 36.19
C ALA A 43 -4.94 40.24 36.95
N ILE A 44 -4.35 39.18 36.45
CA ILE A 44 -4.36 37.86 37.12
C ILE A 44 -3.54 38.00 38.43
N PRO A 45 -4.12 37.70 39.63
CA PRO A 45 -3.46 37.84 40.89
C PRO A 45 -2.22 36.93 41.02
N ALA A 46 -1.19 37.40 41.70
CA ALA A 46 0.06 36.66 41.86
C ALA A 46 -0.11 35.35 42.66
N ASP A 47 -1.03 35.31 43.61
CA ASP A 47 -1.37 34.10 44.35
C ASP A 47 -2.07 33.05 43.46
N ALA A 48 -2.87 33.49 42.51
CA ALA A 48 -3.44 32.59 41.51
C ALA A 48 -2.37 31.99 40.59
N LEU A 49 -1.40 32.82 40.14
CA LEU A 49 -0.25 32.33 39.36
C LEU A 49 0.63 31.35 40.18
N ALA A 50 0.81 31.60 41.46
CA ALA A 50 1.59 30.72 42.33
C ALA A 50 0.94 29.36 42.62
N ARG A 51 -0.37 29.22 42.37
CA ARG A 51 -1.10 27.96 42.47
C ARG A 51 -0.96 27.06 41.23
N ILE A 52 -0.51 27.61 40.11
CA ILE A 52 -0.31 26.82 38.87
C ILE A 52 0.96 26.00 39.02
N GLY A 53 0.79 24.68 39.06
CA GLY A 53 1.88 23.71 39.15
C GLY A 53 2.22 23.04 37.82
N GLY A 54 1.30 23.03 36.87
CA GLY A 54 1.53 22.40 35.58
C GLY A 54 0.88 23.15 34.41
N VAL A 55 1.58 23.16 33.27
CA VAL A 55 1.10 23.69 32.00
C VAL A 55 1.36 22.66 30.89
N ARG A 56 0.35 22.43 30.05
CA ARG A 56 0.42 21.53 28.90
C ARG A 56 -0.08 22.23 27.63
N LEU A 57 0.70 22.13 26.55
CA LEU A 57 0.35 22.63 25.23
C LEU A 57 0.25 21.45 24.27
N LEU A 58 -0.95 21.07 23.90
CA LEU A 58 -1.24 19.94 22.99
C LEU A 58 -2.35 20.34 22.03
N GLU A 59 -2.20 20.02 20.74
CA GLU A 59 -3.23 20.21 19.69
C GLU A 59 -3.82 21.64 19.64
N GLY A 60 -3.00 22.64 19.97
CA GLY A 60 -3.43 24.04 19.98
C GLY A 60 -4.10 24.51 21.27
N ASN A 61 -4.35 23.61 22.23
CA ASN A 61 -4.91 23.94 23.54
C ASN A 61 -3.80 24.18 24.57
N ILE A 62 -4.08 25.07 25.53
CA ILE A 62 -3.26 25.29 26.71
C ILE A 62 -4.06 24.87 27.94
N ASP A 63 -3.61 23.82 28.60
CA ASP A 63 -4.22 23.28 29.80
C ASP A 63 -3.38 23.58 31.02
N PHE A 64 -4.03 23.75 32.17
CA PHE A 64 -3.38 24.07 33.44
C PHE A 64 -3.82 23.07 34.51
N THR A 65 -2.92 22.87 35.53
CA THR A 65 -3.28 22.17 36.76
C THR A 65 -2.76 22.93 37.96
N PHE A 66 -3.49 22.82 39.08
CA PHE A 66 -3.10 23.42 40.35
C PHE A 66 -2.07 22.57 41.09
N LEU A 67 -1.46 23.19 42.08
CA LEU A 67 -0.81 22.49 43.20
C LEU A 67 -1.86 22.18 44.28
N THR A 68 -1.71 21.06 44.97
CA THR A 68 -2.43 20.75 46.18
C THR A 68 -1.97 21.67 47.33
N ASP A 69 -2.69 21.63 48.47
CA ASP A 69 -2.28 22.39 49.65
C ASP A 69 -0.91 21.95 50.21
N GLU A 70 -0.48 20.72 49.91
CA GLU A 70 0.85 20.20 50.26
C GLU A 70 1.92 20.63 49.23
N GLY A 71 1.55 21.35 48.15
CA GLY A 71 2.46 21.82 47.11
C GLY A 71 2.82 20.77 46.06
N GLU A 72 2.09 19.69 46.00
CA GLU A 72 2.22 18.66 44.99
C GLU A 72 1.28 18.96 43.79
N LEU A 73 1.58 18.41 42.62
CA LEU A 73 0.69 18.53 41.44
C LEU A 73 -0.63 17.81 41.68
N GLU A 74 -1.74 18.53 41.49
CA GLU A 74 -3.08 17.88 41.51
C GLU A 74 -3.18 16.88 40.38
N TYR A 75 -3.41 15.61 40.73
CA TYR A 75 -3.56 14.56 39.75
C TYR A 75 -4.89 14.69 39.01
N ARG A 76 -4.81 14.86 37.67
CA ARG A 76 -5.99 14.80 36.76
C ARG A 76 -5.66 13.83 35.63
N ASP A 77 -6.42 12.76 35.45
CA ASP A 77 -6.23 11.76 34.40
C ASP A 77 -6.14 12.39 33.00
N SER A 78 -6.92 13.45 32.76
CA SER A 78 -6.92 14.17 31.50
C SER A 78 -5.69 15.06 31.27
N PHE A 79 -4.96 15.47 32.34
CA PHE A 79 -3.80 16.34 32.27
C PHE A 79 -2.51 15.55 32.05
N TYR A 80 -2.38 14.49 32.80
CA TYR A 80 -1.34 13.51 32.58
C TYR A 80 -1.86 12.52 31.50
N MET A 81 -1.71 12.85 30.22
CA MET A 81 -1.49 11.77 29.28
C MET A 81 -0.29 11.03 29.84
N ASN A 82 -0.55 9.87 30.44
CA ASN A 82 0.52 9.04 30.95
C ASN A 82 1.42 8.76 29.73
N PRO A 83 2.59 9.41 29.60
CA PRO A 83 3.47 9.17 28.46
C PRO A 83 3.91 7.71 28.41
N TRP A 84 3.65 6.95 29.51
CA TRP A 84 3.92 5.55 29.69
C TRP A 84 2.72 4.64 29.27
N ARG A 85 1.53 5.22 29.05
CA ARG A 85 0.31 4.52 28.64
C ARG A 85 -0.23 4.93 27.27
N ARG A 86 0.52 5.70 26.50
CA ARG A 86 0.16 5.80 25.10
C ARG A 86 0.27 4.39 24.55
N ASP A 87 -0.81 3.91 23.99
CA ASP A 87 -0.82 2.73 23.09
C ASP A 87 -0.09 3.14 21.80
N ASP A 88 1.22 3.40 21.98
CA ASP A 88 2.11 4.04 21.02
C ASP A 88 2.81 3.00 20.14
N SER A 89 2.17 1.84 19.96
CA SER A 89 2.56 0.93 18.86
C SER A 89 2.51 1.63 17.48
N GLN A 90 2.12 2.92 17.46
CA GLN A 90 1.96 3.71 16.24
C GLN A 90 2.24 5.21 16.42
N THR A 91 3.21 5.64 17.23
CA THR A 91 3.65 7.02 17.07
C THR A 91 4.37 7.14 15.72
N PRO A 92 3.81 7.87 14.76
CA PRO A 92 4.52 8.10 13.50
C PRO A 92 5.85 8.79 13.81
N ASP A 93 6.90 8.43 13.09
CA ASP A 93 8.15 9.18 13.13
C ASP A 93 7.94 10.53 12.45
N VAL A 94 7.72 11.56 13.26
CA VAL A 94 7.46 12.93 12.78
C VAL A 94 8.72 13.83 12.77
N ARG A 95 9.92 13.26 13.00
CA ARG A 95 11.19 14.03 13.05
C ARG A 95 11.44 14.98 11.88
N GLY A 96 10.96 14.62 10.70
CA GLY A 96 11.11 15.39 9.48
C GLY A 96 9.97 16.36 9.17
N GLU A 97 8.92 16.40 9.97
CA GLU A 97 7.78 17.28 9.73
C GLU A 97 8.11 18.75 10.08
N ALA A 98 7.57 19.66 9.30
CA ALA A 98 7.83 21.09 9.47
C ALA A 98 6.99 21.67 10.61
N LEU A 99 7.65 22.15 11.67
CA LEU A 99 6.99 22.87 12.76
C LEU A 99 6.60 24.29 12.30
N THR A 100 5.30 24.57 12.28
CA THR A 100 4.73 25.83 11.77
C THR A 100 4.47 26.85 12.86
N THR A 101 4.47 26.44 14.14
CA THR A 101 4.18 27.32 15.27
C THR A 101 5.36 27.33 16.25
N GLU A 102 5.61 28.48 16.88
CA GLU A 102 6.68 28.67 17.87
C GLU A 102 6.09 29.00 19.24
N ILE A 103 6.76 28.51 20.28
CA ILE A 103 6.49 28.80 21.70
C ILE A 103 7.74 29.36 22.34
N ASN A 104 7.57 30.51 22.96
CA ASN A 104 8.61 31.14 23.73
C ASN A 104 8.55 30.66 25.21
N LEU A 105 9.53 29.90 25.66
CA LEU A 105 9.53 29.38 27.05
C LEU A 105 9.61 30.51 28.11
N ALA A 106 10.03 31.70 27.74
CA ALA A 106 10.00 32.84 28.65
C ALA A 106 8.56 33.25 29.08
N ASP A 107 7.56 32.85 28.28
CA ASP A 107 6.16 33.14 28.57
C ASP A 107 5.63 32.42 29.81
N PHE A 108 6.32 31.35 30.26
CA PHE A 108 5.96 30.58 31.44
C PHE A 108 6.70 31.05 32.71
N ALA A 109 7.60 32.02 32.61
CA ALA A 109 8.34 32.56 33.76
C ALA A 109 7.42 33.28 34.77
N CYS A 110 6.17 33.54 34.43
CA CYS A 110 5.16 34.09 35.34
C CYS A 110 4.64 33.07 36.38
N PHE A 111 4.95 31.75 36.22
CA PHE A 111 4.50 30.69 37.13
C PHE A 111 5.65 30.28 38.10
N PRO A 112 5.78 30.87 39.31
CA PRO A 112 6.94 30.67 40.15
C PRO A 112 7.09 29.27 40.72
N ASN A 113 5.99 28.51 40.81
CA ASN A 113 5.92 27.16 41.35
C ASN A 113 5.68 26.08 40.31
N LEU A 114 5.93 26.39 39.03
CA LEU A 114 5.72 25.44 37.95
C LEU A 114 6.62 24.22 38.10
N GLN A 115 6.01 23.05 38.23
CA GLN A 115 6.70 21.75 38.37
C GLN A 115 6.67 20.94 37.10
N TYR A 116 5.63 21.12 36.28
CA TYR A 116 5.43 20.42 35.01
C TYR A 116 5.25 21.41 33.87
N LEU A 117 6.02 21.23 32.78
CA LEU A 117 5.83 21.93 31.52
C LEU A 117 5.87 20.91 30.36
N GLY A 118 4.79 20.84 29.59
CA GLY A 118 4.68 19.96 28.44
C GLY A 118 4.32 20.73 27.18
N VAL A 119 5.09 20.54 26.11
CA VAL A 119 4.89 21.14 24.79
C VAL A 119 5.03 20.02 23.73
N TRP A 120 4.06 19.95 22.83
CA TRP A 120 4.05 19.01 21.69
C TRP A 120 3.88 19.75 20.38
N ASP A 121 4.56 19.28 19.33
CA ASP A 121 4.39 19.72 17.93
C ASP A 121 4.57 21.23 17.70
N LYS A 122 5.48 21.85 18.46
CA LYS A 122 5.78 23.28 18.34
C LYS A 122 7.28 23.54 18.51
N ARG A 123 7.83 24.41 17.69
CA ARG A 123 9.21 24.88 17.88
C ARG A 123 9.32 25.65 19.19
N VAL A 124 10.21 25.22 20.06
CA VAL A 124 10.50 25.96 21.32
C VAL A 124 11.65 26.93 21.13
N THR A 125 11.54 28.09 21.77
CA THR A 125 12.57 29.15 21.78
C THR A 125 12.82 29.66 23.19
N ASN A 126 13.95 30.35 23.41
CA ASN A 126 14.35 30.90 24.68
C ASN A 126 14.46 29.89 25.84
N LEU A 127 15.11 28.75 25.57
CA LEU A 127 15.35 27.69 26.57
C LEU A 127 16.09 28.19 27.82
N ASP A 128 16.87 29.27 27.72
CA ASP A 128 17.53 29.94 28.89
C ASP A 128 16.52 30.38 29.98
N ALA A 129 15.26 30.61 29.58
CA ALA A 129 14.19 30.97 30.50
C ALA A 129 13.83 29.86 31.49
N LEU A 130 14.25 28.60 31.25
CA LEU A 130 14.11 27.50 32.23
C LEU A 130 14.78 27.84 33.56
N SER A 131 15.82 28.69 33.55
CA SER A 131 16.47 29.21 34.80
C SER A 131 15.52 30.00 35.67
N LYS A 132 14.40 30.50 35.15
CA LYS A 132 13.35 31.23 35.88
C LYS A 132 12.25 30.32 36.44
N LEU A 133 12.35 29.00 36.22
CA LEU A 133 11.40 27.99 36.68
C LEU A 133 12.06 27.08 37.74
N PRO A 134 12.31 27.61 38.96
CA PRO A 134 13.15 26.93 39.97
C PRO A 134 12.51 25.64 40.53
N CYS A 135 11.22 25.43 40.34
CA CYS A 135 10.50 24.25 40.81
C CYS A 135 10.29 23.20 39.71
N LEU A 136 10.77 23.43 38.49
CA LEU A 136 10.53 22.55 37.37
C LEU A 136 11.24 21.20 37.56
N THR A 137 10.44 20.13 37.62
CA THR A 137 10.91 18.75 37.78
C THR A 137 10.56 17.87 36.56
N THR A 138 9.56 18.26 35.81
CA THR A 138 9.11 17.54 34.63
C THR A 138 9.06 18.46 33.42
N LEU A 139 9.80 18.10 32.35
CA LEU A 139 9.84 18.82 31.08
C LEU A 139 9.58 17.85 29.94
N VAL A 140 8.53 18.14 29.18
CA VAL A 140 8.18 17.39 27.96
C VAL A 140 8.28 18.33 26.78
N LEU A 141 9.19 18.05 25.87
CA LEU A 141 9.40 18.79 24.61
C LEU A 141 9.40 17.80 23.44
N ASP A 142 8.23 17.24 23.17
CA ASP A 142 8.04 16.21 22.16
C ASP A 142 7.79 16.86 20.79
N HIS A 143 8.56 16.48 19.77
CA HIS A 143 8.53 17.10 18.44
C HIS A 143 8.62 18.64 18.53
N CYS A 144 9.66 19.12 19.24
CA CYS A 144 9.86 20.55 19.47
C CYS A 144 11.06 21.16 18.73
N GLY A 145 11.63 20.42 17.76
CA GLY A 145 12.74 20.87 16.93
C GLY A 145 14.06 21.04 17.68
N LEU A 146 14.27 20.22 18.72
CA LEU A 146 15.45 20.30 19.59
C LEU A 146 16.73 19.82 18.88
N THR A 147 17.84 20.42 19.30
CA THR A 147 19.22 20.10 18.88
C THR A 147 20.10 19.77 20.09
N GLU A 148 21.31 19.28 19.84
CA GLU A 148 22.29 19.03 20.93
C GLU A 148 22.62 20.28 21.75
N SER A 149 22.63 21.48 21.14
CA SER A 149 22.85 22.73 21.87
C SER A 149 21.72 23.07 22.83
N ASP A 150 20.48 22.68 22.45
CA ASP A 150 19.30 22.86 23.28
C ASP A 150 19.35 21.94 24.49
N LEU A 151 19.83 20.70 24.36
CA LEU A 151 20.05 19.79 25.48
C LEU A 151 21.07 20.35 26.50
N LEU A 152 22.14 20.98 26.01
CA LEU A 152 23.12 21.61 26.89
C LEU A 152 22.48 22.75 27.69
N THR A 153 21.65 23.56 27.01
CA THR A 153 20.91 24.66 27.65
C THR A 153 19.91 24.13 28.70
N ILE A 154 19.14 23.07 28.37
CA ILE A 154 18.23 22.40 29.32
C ILE A 154 19.00 21.90 30.55
N ALA A 155 20.12 21.20 30.33
CA ALA A 155 20.92 20.65 31.42
C ALA A 155 21.51 21.71 32.33
N GLN A 156 21.87 22.88 31.77
CA GLN A 156 22.44 24.01 32.56
C GLN A 156 21.37 24.78 33.35
N HIS A 157 20.16 24.94 32.77
CA HIS A 157 19.14 25.84 33.33
C HIS A 157 18.01 25.13 34.07
N ALA A 158 17.88 23.80 33.94
CA ALA A 158 16.88 23.00 34.65
C ALA A 158 17.50 21.81 35.42
N PRO A 159 18.42 22.01 36.35
CA PRO A 159 19.17 20.93 37.02
C PRO A 159 18.33 20.07 37.96
N LEU A 160 17.09 20.47 38.26
CA LEU A 160 16.17 19.74 39.14
C LEU A 160 15.29 18.75 38.41
N LEU A 161 15.43 18.63 37.08
CA LEU A 161 14.62 17.69 36.29
C LEU A 161 14.79 16.26 36.78
N THR A 162 13.66 15.64 37.06
CA THR A 162 13.52 14.20 37.32
C THR A 162 12.93 13.46 36.11
N THR A 163 12.20 14.18 35.30
CA THR A 163 11.55 13.62 34.06
C THR A 163 11.84 14.53 32.88
N LEU A 164 12.34 13.93 31.79
CA LEU A 164 12.60 14.63 30.53
C LEU A 164 12.11 13.78 29.35
N ASN A 165 11.25 14.38 28.54
CA ASN A 165 10.89 13.83 27.20
C ASN A 165 11.42 14.75 26.12
N ILE A 166 12.25 14.22 25.21
CA ILE A 166 12.83 14.90 24.08
C ILE A 166 12.62 14.05 22.79
N SER A 167 11.58 13.24 22.80
CA SER A 167 11.22 12.38 21.67
C SER A 167 10.94 13.20 20.41
N ASN A 168 10.97 12.52 19.26
CA ASN A 168 10.68 13.13 17.94
C ASN A 168 11.59 14.35 17.66
N SER A 169 12.89 14.20 17.90
CA SER A 169 13.88 15.26 17.69
C SER A 169 15.09 14.78 16.89
N SER A 170 15.85 15.73 16.32
CA SER A 170 17.06 15.43 15.54
C SER A 170 18.31 15.19 16.38
N ILE A 171 18.13 14.89 17.67
CA ILE A 171 19.21 14.67 18.63
C ILE A 171 19.89 13.34 18.35
N THR A 172 21.22 13.34 18.31
CA THR A 172 22.05 12.14 18.10
C THR A 172 22.88 11.77 19.32
N SER A 173 22.99 12.68 20.32
CA SER A 173 23.75 12.47 21.53
C SER A 173 23.04 12.99 22.77
N VAL A 174 23.03 12.19 23.83
CA VAL A 174 22.52 12.56 25.16
C VAL A 174 23.64 12.97 26.15
N ALA A 175 24.84 13.28 25.65
CA ALA A 175 26.00 13.58 26.49
C ALA A 175 25.79 14.76 27.47
N ALA A 176 25.02 15.78 27.06
CA ALA A 176 24.69 16.93 27.92
C ALA A 176 23.87 16.52 29.15
N LEU A 177 23.08 15.45 29.07
CA LEU A 177 22.22 14.99 30.16
C LEU A 177 22.99 14.35 31.34
N ALA A 178 24.26 14.02 31.18
CA ALA A 178 25.09 13.42 32.20
C ALA A 178 25.18 14.29 33.48
N SER A 179 24.95 15.61 33.38
CA SER A 179 24.93 16.55 34.49
C SER A 179 23.61 16.59 35.27
N LEU A 180 22.53 16.04 34.73
CA LEU A 180 21.22 15.99 35.36
C LEU A 180 21.14 14.85 36.40
N THR A 181 21.84 14.97 37.52
CA THR A 181 21.99 13.88 38.50
C THR A 181 20.70 13.47 39.21
N LYS A 182 19.60 14.23 39.04
CA LYS A 182 18.27 13.91 39.57
C LYS A 182 17.35 13.26 38.52
N LEU A 183 17.84 13.12 37.29
CA LEU A 183 17.03 12.55 36.21
C LEU A 183 16.75 11.05 36.46
N GLU A 184 15.48 10.71 36.57
CA GLU A 184 14.98 9.35 36.82
C GLU A 184 14.21 8.79 35.65
N ARG A 185 13.60 9.65 34.81
CA ARG A 185 12.78 9.26 33.70
C ARG A 185 13.21 9.97 32.42
N LEU A 186 13.56 9.22 31.40
CA LEU A 186 14.03 9.75 30.11
C LEU A 186 13.32 9.08 28.93
N MET A 187 12.74 9.91 28.07
CA MET A 187 12.16 9.49 26.80
C MET A 187 12.95 10.14 25.67
N ILE A 188 13.50 9.30 24.78
CA ILE A 188 14.29 9.68 23.61
C ILE A 188 13.82 8.95 22.35
N SER A 189 12.54 8.53 22.34
CA SER A 189 11.96 7.81 21.20
C SER A 189 12.01 8.66 19.93
N ASN A 190 12.18 8.01 18.78
CA ASN A 190 12.31 8.70 17.49
C ASN A 190 13.45 9.74 17.48
N THR A 191 14.62 9.38 17.97
CA THR A 191 15.83 10.20 17.90
C THR A 191 16.97 9.45 17.20
N GLY A 192 18.02 10.17 16.84
CA GLY A 192 19.24 9.60 16.27
C GLY A 192 20.26 9.11 17.29
N VAL A 193 19.87 8.93 18.55
CA VAL A 193 20.79 8.50 19.63
C VAL A 193 21.26 7.08 19.37
N THR A 194 22.59 6.88 19.48
CA THR A 194 23.26 5.60 19.23
C THR A 194 23.92 5.00 20.47
N THR A 195 24.10 5.77 21.54
CA THR A 195 24.79 5.33 22.73
C THR A 195 24.14 5.85 24.01
N LEU A 196 24.09 5.01 25.04
CA LEU A 196 23.60 5.32 26.40
C LEU A 196 24.73 5.57 27.42
N THR A 197 26.00 5.47 27.00
CA THR A 197 27.19 5.66 27.89
C THR A 197 27.11 6.90 28.77
N PRO A 198 26.62 8.07 28.29
CA PRO A 198 26.48 9.24 29.12
C PRO A 198 25.56 9.08 30.34
N LEU A 199 24.63 8.14 30.30
CA LEU A 199 23.64 7.87 31.32
C LEU A 199 24.13 6.91 32.42
N ALA A 200 25.28 6.26 32.24
CA ALA A 200 25.79 5.19 33.11
C ALA A 200 25.94 5.57 34.60
N ASN A 201 26.13 6.85 34.91
CA ASN A 201 26.25 7.34 36.29
C ASN A 201 24.95 7.93 36.87
N LEU A 202 23.85 7.90 36.08
CA LEU A 202 22.56 8.40 36.52
C LEU A 202 21.73 7.28 37.16
N THR A 203 20.74 7.66 37.96
CA THR A 203 19.75 6.68 38.48
C THR A 203 18.51 6.70 37.61
N ILE A 204 18.62 6.11 36.43
CA ILE A 204 17.49 6.06 35.50
C ILE A 204 16.53 4.92 35.90
N ARG A 205 15.30 5.27 36.27
CA ARG A 205 14.23 4.33 36.63
C ARG A 205 13.39 3.92 35.46
N GLN A 206 13.18 4.84 34.51
CA GLN A 206 12.36 4.60 33.32
C GLN A 206 13.07 5.17 32.10
N LEU A 207 13.27 4.31 31.09
CA LEU A 207 13.93 4.65 29.84
C LEU A 207 13.11 4.16 28.65
N MET A 208 12.78 5.08 27.74
CA MET A 208 12.14 4.78 26.46
C MET A 208 13.07 5.15 25.31
N THR A 209 13.38 4.19 24.47
CA THR A 209 14.32 4.34 23.33
C THR A 209 13.72 3.84 22.01
N GLU A 210 12.41 3.96 21.88
CA GLU A 210 11.68 3.46 20.70
C GLU A 210 12.17 4.15 19.42
N ASN A 211 12.32 3.40 18.34
CA ASN A 211 12.80 3.90 17.05
C ASN A 211 14.13 4.70 17.16
N THR A 212 15.07 4.22 17.94
CA THR A 212 16.42 4.77 18.00
C THR A 212 17.44 3.82 17.38
N ALA A 213 18.65 4.30 17.16
CA ALA A 213 19.76 3.47 16.68
C ALA A 213 20.55 2.78 17.81
N ILE A 214 19.98 2.67 19.01
CA ILE A 214 20.59 1.99 20.15
C ILE A 214 20.47 0.48 19.96
N VAL A 215 21.61 -0.19 19.85
CA VAL A 215 21.67 -1.65 19.60
C VAL A 215 21.76 -2.48 20.90
N SER A 216 22.30 -1.91 21.99
CA SER A 216 22.55 -2.61 23.24
C SER A 216 22.25 -1.74 24.45
N ILE A 217 21.72 -2.38 25.50
CA ILE A 217 21.53 -1.74 26.82
C ILE A 217 22.73 -1.94 27.75
N ASN A 218 23.82 -2.59 27.31
CA ASN A 218 25.00 -2.87 28.12
C ASN A 218 25.62 -1.61 28.76
N GLU A 219 25.47 -0.48 28.10
CA GLU A 219 25.94 0.83 28.57
C GLU A 219 25.20 1.33 29.82
N LEU A 220 24.05 0.75 30.13
CA LEU A 220 23.33 1.01 31.39
C LEU A 220 23.89 0.23 32.59
N ARG A 221 24.93 -0.60 32.36
CA ARG A 221 25.59 -1.36 33.42
C ARG A 221 26.16 -0.40 34.46
N GLY A 222 25.66 -0.47 35.70
CA GLY A 222 25.97 0.43 36.78
C GLY A 222 24.87 1.49 37.04
N THR A 223 23.89 1.68 36.17
CA THR A 223 22.68 2.42 36.52
C THR A 223 21.92 1.63 37.57
N ARG A 224 21.56 2.30 38.68
CA ARG A 224 20.85 1.63 39.76
C ARG A 224 19.36 1.80 39.58
N LEU A 225 18.59 0.68 39.58
CA LEU A 225 17.13 0.68 39.80
C LEU A 225 16.26 1.04 38.57
N ALA A 226 16.56 0.57 37.36
CA ALA A 226 15.60 0.65 36.28
C ALA A 226 14.31 -0.07 36.69
N LYS A 227 13.16 0.58 36.53
CA LYS A 227 11.82 0.00 36.70
C LYS A 227 11.16 -0.31 35.39
N CYS A 228 11.46 0.45 34.36
CA CYS A 228 10.91 0.29 33.03
C CYS A 228 12.00 0.52 31.97
N ILE A 229 12.15 -0.44 31.09
CA ILE A 229 13.01 -0.37 29.90
C ILE A 229 12.14 -0.69 28.70
N ARG A 230 12.05 0.24 27.74
CA ARG A 230 11.38 0.02 26.47
C ARG A 230 12.33 0.25 25.32
N GLN A 231 12.61 -0.83 24.59
CA GLN A 231 13.38 -0.88 23.37
C GLN A 231 12.45 -1.44 22.27
N TRP A 232 11.73 -0.55 21.61
CA TRP A 232 10.76 -0.89 20.58
C TRP A 232 11.26 -0.42 19.22
N ASN A 233 11.18 -1.30 18.21
CA ASN A 233 11.61 -1.00 16.85
C ASN A 233 13.04 -0.43 16.81
N CYS A 234 13.94 -1.12 17.50
CA CYS A 234 15.36 -0.79 17.57
C CYS A 234 16.18 -1.93 16.96
N PRO A 235 17.38 -1.65 16.41
CA PRO A 235 18.30 -2.70 16.00
C PRO A 235 18.77 -3.48 17.23
N ILE A 236 18.39 -4.76 17.35
CA ILE A 236 18.70 -5.60 18.51
C ILE A 236 19.95 -6.46 18.21
N VAL A 237 20.80 -6.59 19.23
CA VAL A 237 21.93 -7.54 19.26
C VAL A 237 21.89 -8.38 20.54
N THR A 238 22.64 -9.44 20.64
CA THR A 238 22.63 -10.34 21.81
C THR A 238 23.30 -9.76 23.06
N ASP A 239 24.06 -8.67 22.92
CA ASP A 239 24.88 -8.10 24.02
C ASP A 239 24.05 -7.25 24.99
N GLY A 240 24.30 -7.41 26.27
CA GLY A 240 23.82 -6.54 27.34
C GLY A 240 22.57 -7.00 28.08
N TYR A 241 21.84 -8.01 27.61
CA TYR A 241 20.59 -8.44 28.27
C TYR A 241 20.82 -9.23 29.57
N ASP A 242 22.04 -9.70 29.85
CA ASP A 242 22.45 -10.21 31.14
C ASP A 242 22.27 -9.16 32.27
N LEU A 243 22.38 -7.88 31.94
CA LEU A 243 22.15 -6.74 32.83
C LEU A 243 20.73 -6.74 33.45
N LEU A 244 19.73 -7.28 32.80
CA LEU A 244 18.36 -7.36 33.32
C LEU A 244 18.29 -8.13 34.63
N GLY A 245 19.21 -9.09 34.83
CA GLY A 245 19.35 -9.84 36.07
C GLY A 245 19.93 -9.01 37.24
N GLU A 246 20.57 -7.87 36.95
CA GLU A 246 21.13 -6.94 37.93
C GLU A 246 20.10 -5.85 38.37
N MET A 247 18.87 -5.86 37.76
CA MET A 247 17.82 -4.87 37.95
C MET A 247 16.58 -5.47 38.66
N PRO A 248 16.64 -5.79 39.96
CA PRO A 248 15.54 -6.47 40.66
C PRO A 248 14.27 -5.59 40.83
N GLN A 249 14.35 -4.31 40.52
CA GLN A 249 13.21 -3.37 40.59
C GLN A 249 12.43 -3.26 39.25
N LEU A 250 12.80 -4.02 38.23
CA LEU A 250 12.07 -4.02 36.94
C LEU A 250 10.61 -4.39 37.15
N GLU A 251 9.72 -3.53 36.65
CA GLU A 251 8.27 -3.71 36.61
C GLU A 251 7.81 -3.93 35.17
N GLU A 252 8.55 -3.37 34.19
CA GLU A 252 8.19 -3.41 32.78
C GLU A 252 9.45 -3.54 31.88
N VAL A 253 9.40 -4.47 30.93
CA VAL A 253 10.43 -4.69 29.93
C VAL A 253 9.78 -4.87 28.57
N THR A 254 10.20 -4.07 27.59
CA THR A 254 9.86 -4.24 26.18
C THR A 254 11.15 -4.35 25.36
N ILE A 255 11.26 -5.41 24.54
CA ILE A 255 12.41 -5.68 23.64
C ILE A 255 11.83 -6.10 22.31
N ASN A 256 11.64 -5.17 21.39
CA ASN A 256 11.12 -5.45 20.08
C ASN A 256 12.11 -5.00 18.99
N GLY A 257 12.52 -5.93 18.15
CA GLY A 257 13.42 -5.68 17.03
C GLY A 257 12.79 -4.80 15.94
N ASP A 258 13.63 -4.22 15.12
CA ASP A 258 13.26 -3.52 13.89
C ASP A 258 13.54 -4.40 12.64
N GLU A 259 13.33 -3.84 11.46
CA GLU A 259 13.58 -4.55 10.19
C GLU A 259 15.06 -4.91 9.97
N SER A 260 16.00 -4.20 10.63
CA SER A 260 17.44 -4.46 10.55
C SER A 260 17.89 -5.56 11.50
N THR A 261 17.04 -5.95 12.45
CA THR A 261 17.34 -7.04 13.39
C THR A 261 17.45 -8.35 12.65
N GLU A 262 18.55 -9.06 12.86
CA GLU A 262 18.79 -10.34 12.21
C GLU A 262 17.73 -11.37 12.62
N LYS A 263 17.01 -11.94 11.64
CA LYS A 263 15.91 -12.90 11.88
C LYS A 263 16.33 -14.18 12.59
N SER A 264 17.63 -14.51 12.55
CA SER A 264 18.22 -15.65 13.27
C SER A 264 18.66 -15.33 14.69
N LEU A 265 18.55 -14.04 15.11
CA LEU A 265 18.94 -13.60 16.43
C LEU A 265 18.10 -14.29 17.51
N VAL A 266 18.76 -14.86 18.51
CA VAL A 266 18.12 -15.50 19.67
C VAL A 266 18.66 -14.89 20.95
N LEU A 267 17.76 -14.35 21.77
CA LEU A 267 18.12 -13.74 23.07
C LEU A 267 18.03 -14.75 24.20
N ASP A 268 19.02 -14.70 25.10
CA ASP A 268 18.93 -15.31 26.43
C ASP A 268 18.32 -14.29 27.40
N LEU A 269 17.07 -14.51 27.78
CA LEU A 269 16.32 -13.68 28.75
C LEU A 269 16.24 -14.33 30.14
N SER A 270 16.96 -15.45 30.37
CA SER A 270 17.02 -16.13 31.66
C SER A 270 17.43 -15.23 32.85
N PRO A 271 18.23 -14.16 32.67
CA PRO A 271 18.53 -13.22 33.74
C PRO A 271 17.30 -12.51 34.33
N LEU A 272 16.20 -12.37 33.57
CA LEU A 272 14.93 -11.81 34.07
C LEU A 272 14.32 -12.61 35.22
N ALA A 273 14.73 -13.87 35.45
CA ALA A 273 14.31 -14.65 36.60
C ALA A 273 14.54 -13.93 37.99
N ASN A 274 15.43 -12.95 38.03
CA ASN A 274 15.70 -12.13 39.21
C ASN A 274 14.79 -10.91 39.34
N ALA A 275 14.02 -10.56 38.29
CA ALA A 275 13.15 -9.37 38.27
C ALA A 275 11.78 -9.68 38.92
N GLN A 276 11.79 -9.91 40.24
CA GLN A 276 10.61 -10.38 41.01
C GLN A 276 9.42 -9.42 40.98
N ASN A 277 9.64 -8.13 40.63
CA ASN A 277 8.58 -7.13 40.51
C ASN A 277 8.02 -6.99 39.10
N LEU A 278 8.50 -7.79 38.15
CA LEU A 278 8.08 -7.69 36.75
C LEU A 278 6.59 -7.98 36.60
N VAL A 279 5.87 -7.04 36.01
CA VAL A 279 4.42 -7.08 35.73
C VAL A 279 4.15 -7.22 34.24
N TRP A 280 5.02 -6.57 33.43
CA TRP A 280 4.87 -6.52 31.97
C TRP A 280 6.16 -6.98 31.28
N LEU A 281 6.04 -7.99 30.44
CA LEU A 281 7.10 -8.45 29.54
C LEU A 281 6.57 -8.51 28.11
N ASP A 282 7.20 -7.76 27.22
CA ASP A 282 6.90 -7.72 25.80
C ASP A 282 8.18 -7.94 25.00
N VAL A 283 8.22 -9.05 24.26
CA VAL A 283 9.35 -9.44 23.40
C VAL A 283 8.81 -9.78 22.01
N GLY A 284 9.32 -9.09 20.99
CA GLY A 284 8.84 -9.32 19.63
C GLY A 284 9.91 -9.15 18.57
N TYR A 285 9.71 -9.80 17.43
CA TYR A 285 10.59 -9.75 16.25
C TYR A 285 12.04 -10.19 16.53
N VAL A 286 12.29 -10.91 17.62
CA VAL A 286 13.56 -11.54 18.00
C VAL A 286 13.27 -12.92 18.53
N GLY A 287 14.12 -13.91 18.23
CA GLY A 287 14.01 -15.23 18.82
C GLY A 287 14.31 -15.20 20.33
N VAL A 288 13.65 -16.08 21.07
CA VAL A 288 13.98 -16.34 22.49
C VAL A 288 14.59 -17.73 22.62
N GLN A 289 15.58 -17.86 23.51
CA GLN A 289 16.25 -19.14 23.74
C GLN A 289 15.32 -20.11 24.44
N ASP A 290 14.66 -19.66 25.50
CA ASP A 290 13.59 -20.33 26.24
C ASP A 290 12.76 -19.30 27.03
N ILE A 291 11.68 -19.76 27.67
CA ILE A 291 10.86 -18.92 28.56
C ILE A 291 10.76 -19.49 29.98
N ASN A 292 11.67 -20.39 30.40
CA ASN A 292 11.64 -21.03 31.69
C ASN A 292 11.69 -20.05 32.88
N PHE A 293 12.32 -18.89 32.66
CA PHE A 293 12.45 -17.83 33.67
C PHE A 293 11.10 -17.26 34.10
N VAL A 294 10.03 -17.31 33.25
CA VAL A 294 8.71 -16.75 33.61
C VAL A 294 8.09 -17.45 34.81
N SER A 295 8.42 -18.73 35.06
CA SER A 295 7.96 -19.48 36.22
C SER A 295 8.42 -18.87 37.56
N ARG A 296 9.43 -17.98 37.54
CA ARG A 296 9.98 -17.31 38.70
C ARG A 296 9.47 -15.89 38.88
N LEU A 297 8.51 -15.45 38.06
CA LEU A 297 7.97 -14.08 38.04
C LEU A 297 6.58 -14.03 38.69
N PRO A 298 6.45 -13.92 40.01
CA PRO A 298 5.17 -14.10 40.72
C PRO A 298 4.18 -12.95 40.47
N ASN A 299 4.63 -11.82 39.97
CA ASN A 299 3.83 -10.63 39.73
C ASN A 299 3.50 -10.39 38.23
N LEU A 300 3.98 -11.28 37.33
CA LEU A 300 3.77 -11.12 35.91
C LEU A 300 2.29 -11.23 35.55
N ARG A 301 1.75 -10.19 34.89
CA ARG A 301 0.37 -10.11 34.43
C ARG A 301 0.23 -10.04 32.92
N TYR A 302 1.20 -9.45 32.25
CA TYR A 302 1.22 -9.24 30.82
C TYR A 302 2.45 -9.93 30.23
N LEU A 303 2.23 -10.96 29.42
CA LEU A 303 3.26 -11.75 28.76
C LEU A 303 3.00 -11.75 27.25
N LEU A 304 3.75 -10.92 26.54
CA LEU A 304 3.69 -10.78 25.10
C LEU A 304 5.01 -11.30 24.52
N ILE A 305 4.95 -12.41 23.78
CA ILE A 305 6.10 -12.98 23.06
C ILE A 305 5.62 -13.28 21.65
N ALA A 306 5.54 -12.21 20.84
CA ALA A 306 4.99 -12.30 19.49
C ALA A 306 6.11 -12.37 18.44
N THR A 307 5.94 -13.21 17.41
CA THR A 307 6.89 -13.35 16.29
C THR A 307 8.33 -13.67 16.77
N SER A 308 8.47 -14.58 17.74
CA SER A 308 9.72 -14.81 18.48
C SER A 308 10.19 -16.27 18.45
N ASN A 309 9.74 -17.04 17.47
CA ASN A 309 10.06 -18.48 17.30
C ASN A 309 9.61 -19.38 18.47
N LEU A 310 8.66 -18.93 19.30
CA LEU A 310 8.17 -19.71 20.43
C LEU A 310 7.50 -21.00 19.94
N THR A 311 7.79 -22.13 20.57
CA THR A 311 7.22 -23.44 20.25
C THR A 311 6.40 -23.99 21.43
N SER A 312 5.50 -24.96 21.16
CA SER A 312 4.77 -25.67 22.22
C SER A 312 5.73 -26.31 23.24
N MET A 313 6.82 -26.89 22.79
CA MET A 313 7.84 -27.51 23.65
C MET A 313 8.45 -26.51 24.63
N MET A 314 8.81 -25.29 24.15
CA MET A 314 9.37 -24.24 25.00
C MET A 314 8.36 -23.78 26.07
N ILE A 315 7.06 -23.76 25.73
CA ILE A 315 5.99 -23.44 26.69
C ILE A 315 5.84 -24.57 27.70
N GLY A 316 5.88 -25.85 27.27
CA GLY A 316 5.73 -27.02 28.13
C GLY A 316 6.84 -27.17 29.15
N GLU A 317 8.05 -26.75 28.83
CA GLU A 317 9.16 -26.68 29.77
C GLU A 317 9.00 -25.59 30.82
N ALA A 318 8.21 -24.55 30.52
CA ALA A 318 7.94 -23.41 31.39
C ALA A 318 6.63 -23.61 32.13
N THR A 319 6.57 -23.24 33.41
CA THR A 319 5.31 -23.12 34.13
C THR A 319 4.83 -21.68 34.08
N LEU A 320 3.77 -21.41 33.33
CA LEU A 320 3.21 -20.05 33.22
C LEU A 320 2.62 -19.60 34.58
N PRO A 321 2.90 -18.33 35.01
CA PRO A 321 2.37 -17.81 36.27
C PRO A 321 0.83 -17.71 36.29
N GLU A 322 0.20 -18.12 37.37
CA GLU A 322 -1.28 -18.01 37.55
C GLU A 322 -1.77 -16.56 37.73
N THR A 323 -0.83 -15.61 37.76
CA THR A 323 -1.13 -14.15 37.81
C THR A 323 -1.39 -13.54 36.46
N LEU A 324 -1.14 -14.28 35.36
CA LEU A 324 -1.32 -13.77 33.99
C LEU A 324 -2.78 -13.40 33.74
N ALA A 325 -2.95 -12.17 33.25
CA ALA A 325 -4.20 -11.62 32.77
C ALA A 325 -4.22 -11.44 31.25
N TYR A 326 -3.04 -11.30 30.65
CA TYR A 326 -2.88 -11.02 29.22
C TYR A 326 -1.74 -11.87 28.63
N ILE A 327 -2.04 -12.63 27.59
CA ILE A 327 -1.05 -13.41 26.82
C ILE A 327 -1.17 -13.04 25.36
N ASP A 328 -0.04 -12.68 24.72
CA ASP A 328 0.07 -12.62 23.28
C ASP A 328 1.26 -13.48 22.81
N PHE A 329 0.94 -14.59 22.19
CA PHE A 329 1.87 -15.52 21.54
C PHE A 329 1.65 -15.60 20.03
N GLY A 330 1.10 -14.54 19.43
CA GLY A 330 0.83 -14.47 18.00
C GLY A 330 2.09 -14.58 17.15
N GLY A 331 1.97 -15.12 15.94
CA GLY A 331 3.07 -15.21 14.97
C GLY A 331 4.22 -16.15 15.37
N ASN A 332 3.96 -17.19 16.14
CA ASN A 332 4.97 -18.12 16.61
C ASN A 332 4.86 -19.52 15.94
N ARG A 333 5.47 -20.52 16.53
CA ARG A 333 5.51 -21.91 16.03
C ARG A 333 4.80 -22.89 16.96
N ILE A 334 3.72 -22.43 17.60
CA ILE A 334 2.94 -23.25 18.53
C ILE A 334 2.07 -24.20 17.72
N THR A 335 2.11 -25.49 18.05
CA THR A 335 1.36 -26.56 17.37
C THR A 335 0.28 -27.19 18.25
N SER A 336 0.38 -27.04 19.58
CA SER A 336 -0.54 -27.59 20.57
C SER A 336 -0.79 -26.59 21.68
N LEU A 337 -2.00 -26.60 22.24
CA LEU A 337 -2.39 -25.82 23.42
C LEU A 337 -2.24 -26.59 24.74
N GLU A 338 -1.97 -27.89 24.69
CA GLU A 338 -1.86 -28.72 25.88
C GLU A 338 -0.82 -28.17 26.86
N GLU A 339 0.26 -27.66 26.34
CA GLU A 339 1.40 -27.14 27.09
C GLU A 339 1.11 -25.78 27.78
N LEU A 340 0.05 -25.07 27.39
CA LEU A 340 -0.30 -23.80 28.03
C LEU A 340 -0.98 -23.98 29.37
N HIS A 341 -1.55 -25.15 29.65
CA HIS A 341 -2.29 -25.44 30.88
C HIS A 341 -3.32 -24.36 31.22
N LEU A 342 -4.19 -24.03 30.25
CA LEU A 342 -5.17 -22.92 30.33
C LEU A 342 -6.10 -23.05 31.55
N GLU A 343 -6.35 -24.27 32.03
CA GLU A 343 -7.14 -24.55 33.23
C GLU A 343 -6.55 -23.96 34.52
N ARG A 344 -5.25 -23.60 34.51
CA ARG A 344 -4.55 -22.99 35.66
C ARG A 344 -4.62 -21.47 35.62
N LEU A 345 -4.85 -20.87 34.44
CA LEU A 345 -4.75 -19.43 34.22
C LEU A 345 -6.10 -18.74 34.49
N GLN A 346 -6.61 -18.86 35.72
CA GLN A 346 -7.96 -18.41 36.11
C GLN A 346 -8.15 -16.87 36.13
N LYS A 347 -7.08 -16.08 35.92
CA LYS A 347 -7.11 -14.62 35.83
C LYS A 347 -6.96 -14.11 34.41
N LEU A 348 -6.91 -15.03 33.43
CA LEU A 348 -6.70 -14.68 32.04
C LEU A 348 -7.93 -13.97 31.49
N GLU A 349 -7.74 -12.74 31.00
CA GLU A 349 -8.75 -11.86 30.41
C GLU A 349 -8.62 -11.84 28.88
N TYR A 350 -7.38 -11.91 28.36
CA TYR A 350 -7.07 -11.87 26.94
C TYR A 350 -6.01 -12.93 26.57
N ILE A 351 -6.24 -13.60 25.45
CA ILE A 351 -5.26 -14.50 24.84
C ILE A 351 -5.25 -14.34 23.31
N SER A 352 -4.07 -14.11 22.76
CA SER A 352 -3.80 -14.11 21.34
C SER A 352 -2.86 -15.25 20.98
N LEU A 353 -3.31 -16.11 20.07
CA LEU A 353 -2.60 -17.26 19.53
C LEU A 353 -2.63 -17.25 17.99
N HIS A 354 -3.01 -16.11 17.39
CA HIS A 354 -3.13 -15.99 15.95
C HIS A 354 -1.81 -16.33 15.24
N ALA A 355 -1.88 -16.68 13.96
CA ALA A 355 -0.72 -16.97 13.12
C ALA A 355 0.29 -17.98 13.75
N ASN A 356 -0.23 -19.04 14.37
CA ASN A 356 0.53 -20.20 14.83
C ASN A 356 0.20 -21.43 13.96
N PHE A 357 0.55 -22.63 14.38
CA PHE A 357 0.32 -23.90 13.69
C PHE A 357 -0.64 -24.81 14.47
N ILE A 358 -1.57 -24.23 15.23
CA ILE A 358 -2.50 -24.96 16.09
C ILE A 358 -3.61 -25.55 15.25
N THR A 359 -3.85 -26.84 15.37
CA THR A 359 -4.93 -27.55 14.65
C THR A 359 -6.07 -27.99 15.57
N ASP A 360 -5.83 -28.07 16.88
CA ASP A 360 -6.83 -28.45 17.89
C ASP A 360 -6.97 -27.34 18.93
N PHE A 361 -8.15 -26.76 19.02
CA PHE A 361 -8.53 -25.71 19.96
C PHE A 361 -9.42 -26.23 21.11
N SER A 362 -9.56 -27.54 21.28
CA SER A 362 -10.43 -28.10 22.33
C SER A 362 -10.07 -27.63 23.76
N GLN A 363 -8.79 -27.35 23.99
CA GLN A 363 -8.30 -26.80 25.27
C GLN A 363 -8.84 -25.38 25.57
N MET A 364 -9.27 -24.63 24.55
CA MET A 364 -9.87 -23.30 24.75
C MET A 364 -11.19 -23.35 25.51
N GLU A 365 -11.87 -24.51 25.59
CA GLU A 365 -13.05 -24.70 26.43
C GLU A 365 -12.76 -24.49 27.93
N GLN A 366 -11.49 -24.62 28.33
CA GLN A 366 -11.03 -24.45 29.72
C GLN A 366 -10.46 -23.04 29.97
N CYS A 367 -10.41 -22.19 28.92
CA CYS A 367 -9.88 -20.85 29.00
C CYS A 367 -10.92 -19.88 29.59
N THR A 368 -10.50 -19.06 30.55
CA THR A 368 -11.36 -18.05 31.19
C THR A 368 -11.34 -16.69 30.46
N ALA A 369 -10.44 -16.51 29.47
CA ALA A 369 -10.30 -15.27 28.74
C ALA A 369 -11.62 -14.88 28.04
N THR A 370 -12.02 -13.61 28.24
CA THR A 370 -13.22 -13.04 27.61
C THR A 370 -12.95 -12.55 26.20
N GLU A 371 -11.69 -12.24 25.91
CA GLU A 371 -11.21 -11.83 24.58
C GLU A 371 -10.19 -12.84 24.08
N THR A 372 -10.47 -13.46 22.92
CA THR A 372 -9.59 -14.47 22.33
C THR A 372 -9.32 -14.15 20.86
N TRP A 373 -8.06 -14.15 20.46
CA TRP A 373 -7.66 -14.06 19.08
C TRP A 373 -6.90 -15.32 18.66
N ILE A 374 -7.65 -16.31 18.20
CA ILE A 374 -7.15 -17.66 17.85
C ILE A 374 -7.24 -17.98 16.36
N THR A 375 -7.72 -17.02 15.56
CA THR A 375 -7.88 -17.21 14.12
C THR A 375 -6.53 -17.20 13.42
N ASP A 376 -6.56 -17.63 12.13
CA ASP A 376 -5.44 -17.37 11.23
C ASP A 376 -4.24 -18.28 11.43
N GLN A 377 -4.50 -19.51 11.86
CA GLN A 377 -3.46 -20.52 11.95
C GLN A 377 -2.85 -20.82 10.57
N HIS A 378 -1.54 -21.01 10.50
CA HIS A 378 -0.73 -21.40 9.35
C HIS A 378 -0.17 -20.28 8.46
N SER A 379 -0.10 -19.04 8.94
CA SER A 379 0.58 -18.07 8.12
C SER A 379 1.34 -17.05 8.95
N PRO A 380 2.58 -17.36 9.33
CA PRO A 380 3.48 -16.25 9.65
C PRO A 380 3.57 -15.37 8.39
N ASP A 381 3.54 -14.10 8.54
CA ASP A 381 3.64 -13.09 7.49
C ASP A 381 4.07 -13.61 6.11
N MET A 382 3.10 -14.15 5.33
CA MET A 382 3.37 -14.69 4.00
C MET A 382 3.62 -13.59 2.99
N LEU A 383 3.16 -12.38 3.29
CA LEU A 383 3.31 -11.21 2.45
C LEU A 383 4.07 -10.12 3.21
N MET A 384 5.39 -10.20 3.17
CA MET A 384 6.28 -9.23 3.84
C MET A 384 6.60 -8.02 2.96
N GLY A 385 6.47 -8.17 1.65
CA GLY A 385 6.87 -7.19 0.67
C GLY A 385 5.81 -6.12 0.41
N TRP A 386 5.90 -5.54 -0.77
CA TRP A 386 5.00 -4.50 -1.25
C TRP A 386 3.53 -4.96 -1.33
N LEU A 387 3.25 -6.19 -1.77
CA LEU A 387 1.92 -6.80 -1.74
C LEU A 387 1.33 -6.82 -0.33
N GLY A 388 2.12 -7.22 0.65
CA GLY A 388 1.69 -7.27 2.03
C GLY A 388 1.36 -5.90 2.60
N THR A 389 2.17 -4.88 2.30
CA THR A 389 1.90 -3.50 2.71
C THR A 389 0.60 -2.98 2.11
N SER A 390 0.41 -3.12 0.80
CA SER A 390 -0.80 -2.69 0.11
C SER A 390 -2.06 -3.44 0.59
N LEU A 391 -1.95 -4.75 0.87
CA LEU A 391 -3.10 -5.51 1.35
C LEU A 391 -3.50 -5.10 2.78
N ARG A 392 -2.53 -4.78 3.65
CA ARG A 392 -2.83 -4.23 4.99
C ARG A 392 -3.59 -2.93 4.91
N GLU A 393 -3.17 -2.02 4.03
CA GLU A 393 -3.86 -0.76 3.77
C GLU A 393 -5.30 -1.00 3.27
N ALA A 394 -5.47 -1.89 2.29
CA ALA A 394 -6.79 -2.21 1.73
C ALA A 394 -7.75 -2.83 2.76
N LEU A 395 -7.21 -3.58 3.73
CA LEU A 395 -7.97 -4.20 4.82
C LEU A 395 -8.09 -3.31 6.07
N ASN A 396 -7.54 -2.07 6.04
CA ASN A 396 -7.44 -1.18 7.20
C ASN A 396 -6.75 -1.82 8.41
N LEU A 397 -5.71 -2.60 8.16
CA LEU A 397 -4.90 -3.24 9.19
C LEU A 397 -3.72 -2.35 9.58
N PRO A 398 -3.24 -2.44 10.83
CA PRO A 398 -1.98 -1.83 11.20
C PRO A 398 -0.82 -2.29 10.30
N PRO A 399 0.22 -1.46 10.09
CA PRO A 399 1.32 -1.77 9.17
C PRO A 399 2.07 -3.09 9.45
N LYS A 400 2.04 -3.55 10.71
CA LYS A 400 2.67 -4.79 11.16
C LYS A 400 1.65 -5.90 11.51
N ALA A 401 0.38 -5.73 11.19
CA ALA A 401 -0.63 -6.77 11.41
C ALA A 401 -0.37 -7.96 10.49
N PHE A 402 -0.56 -9.17 11.02
CA PHE A 402 -0.44 -10.39 10.22
C PHE A 402 -1.55 -10.49 9.19
N ILE A 403 -1.18 -10.84 7.98
CA ILE A 403 -2.11 -11.20 6.92
C ILE A 403 -2.34 -12.71 7.00
N THR A 404 -3.56 -13.08 7.21
CA THR A 404 -3.97 -14.44 7.50
C THR A 404 -4.40 -15.17 6.23
N GLN A 405 -4.35 -16.51 6.20
CA GLN A 405 -4.82 -17.28 5.06
C GLN A 405 -6.30 -16.97 4.75
N LYS A 406 -7.15 -16.77 5.77
CA LYS A 406 -8.57 -16.39 5.58
C LYS A 406 -8.71 -15.04 4.88
N MET A 407 -7.83 -14.07 5.18
CA MET A 407 -7.79 -12.79 4.46
C MET A 407 -7.35 -12.99 3.01
N LEU A 408 -6.34 -13.83 2.77
CA LEU A 408 -5.86 -14.17 1.44
C LEU A 408 -6.90 -14.96 0.64
N ASP A 409 -7.62 -15.89 1.28
CA ASP A 409 -8.69 -16.68 0.65
C ASP A 409 -9.91 -15.79 0.27
N ASN A 410 -10.02 -14.61 0.87
CA ASN A 410 -11.03 -13.62 0.50
C ASN A 410 -10.63 -12.73 -0.70
N VAL A 411 -9.39 -12.81 -1.16
CA VAL A 411 -8.91 -12.09 -2.34
C VAL A 411 -9.16 -12.92 -3.58
N ILE A 412 -9.96 -12.39 -4.50
CA ILE A 412 -10.28 -13.05 -5.77
C ILE A 412 -9.67 -12.36 -6.98
N GLY A 413 -9.12 -11.16 -6.80
CA GLY A 413 -8.45 -10.43 -7.87
C GLY A 413 -7.43 -9.41 -7.38
N VAL A 414 -6.37 -9.24 -8.17
CA VAL A 414 -5.31 -8.26 -7.95
C VAL A 414 -4.99 -7.57 -9.28
N THR A 415 -5.01 -6.26 -9.26
CA THR A 415 -4.54 -5.43 -10.38
C THR A 415 -3.34 -4.61 -9.93
N VAL A 416 -2.24 -4.71 -10.67
CA VAL A 416 -1.04 -3.90 -10.47
C VAL A 416 -0.82 -3.06 -11.73
N ARG A 417 -0.92 -1.74 -11.60
CA ARG A 417 -0.79 -0.82 -12.71
C ARG A 417 -0.07 0.46 -12.28
N ASP A 418 1.00 0.81 -12.98
CA ASP A 418 1.76 2.04 -12.78
C ASP A 418 2.21 2.26 -11.31
N GLY A 419 2.48 1.14 -10.59
CA GLY A 419 2.90 1.15 -9.18
C GLY A 419 1.76 1.15 -8.16
N GLU A 420 0.52 1.17 -8.61
CA GLU A 420 -0.65 1.07 -7.72
C GLU A 420 -1.22 -0.35 -7.72
N ILE A 421 -1.70 -0.81 -6.55
CA ILE A 421 -2.35 -2.11 -6.40
C ILE A 421 -3.82 -1.91 -6.05
N GLU A 422 -4.69 -2.51 -6.83
CA GLU A 422 -6.13 -2.59 -6.59
C GLU A 422 -6.52 -4.03 -6.24
N TRP A 423 -7.26 -4.20 -5.15
CA TRP A 423 -7.69 -5.49 -4.63
C TRP A 423 -9.16 -5.75 -4.88
N VAL A 424 -9.52 -6.99 -5.19
CA VAL A 424 -10.90 -7.46 -5.32
C VAL A 424 -11.15 -8.56 -4.31
N PHE A 425 -12.08 -8.30 -3.38
CA PHE A 425 -12.42 -9.23 -2.29
C PHE A 425 -13.73 -9.96 -2.56
N TYR A 426 -13.82 -11.19 -2.04
CA TYR A 426 -15.04 -11.96 -1.98
C TYR A 426 -15.79 -11.63 -0.68
N GLU A 427 -16.86 -10.84 -0.74
CA GLU A 427 -17.80 -10.67 0.38
C GLU A 427 -19.01 -11.59 0.21
N GLU A 428 -19.36 -12.33 1.23
CA GLU A 428 -20.22 -13.53 1.23
C GLU A 428 -21.63 -13.42 0.61
N GLN A 429 -22.08 -12.30 0.10
CA GLN A 429 -23.37 -12.25 -0.66
C GLN A 429 -23.50 -11.06 -1.62
N LYS A 430 -22.83 -9.95 -1.37
CA LYS A 430 -22.93 -8.75 -2.23
C LYS A 430 -22.01 -8.81 -3.45
N ASN A 431 -20.93 -9.55 -3.36
CA ASN A 431 -19.91 -9.64 -4.42
C ASN A 431 -20.16 -10.79 -5.39
N HIS A 432 -20.92 -11.83 -5.05
CA HIS A 432 -21.36 -12.82 -6.02
C HIS A 432 -22.13 -12.15 -7.16
N ASP A 433 -22.97 -11.16 -6.86
CA ASP A 433 -23.68 -10.36 -7.84
C ASP A 433 -22.78 -9.33 -8.56
N ALA A 434 -21.71 -8.85 -7.91
CA ALA A 434 -20.72 -7.97 -8.55
C ALA A 434 -19.75 -8.79 -9.41
N TRP A 435 -19.35 -9.99 -8.95
CA TRP A 435 -18.59 -10.95 -9.74
C TRP A 435 -19.40 -11.47 -10.93
N GLN A 436 -20.65 -11.88 -10.75
CA GLN A 436 -21.55 -12.26 -11.85
C GLN A 436 -21.88 -11.07 -12.76
N ARG A 437 -21.82 -9.83 -12.30
CA ARG A 437 -21.90 -8.63 -13.15
C ARG A 437 -20.60 -8.42 -13.93
N ARG A 438 -19.43 -8.55 -13.30
CA ARG A 438 -18.13 -8.52 -13.99
C ARG A 438 -17.96 -9.71 -14.94
N GLU A 439 -18.38 -10.91 -14.54
CA GLU A 439 -18.42 -12.07 -15.42
C GLU A 439 -19.41 -11.87 -16.58
N ARG A 440 -20.56 -11.24 -16.34
CA ARG A 440 -21.49 -10.82 -17.40
C ARG A 440 -20.96 -9.63 -18.20
N GLU A 441 -20.22 -8.74 -17.60
CA GLU A 441 -19.54 -7.62 -18.27
C GLU A 441 -18.39 -8.14 -19.13
N VAL A 442 -17.66 -9.14 -18.69
CA VAL A 442 -16.57 -9.78 -19.44
C VAL A 442 -17.11 -10.81 -20.45
N ASN A 443 -18.17 -11.56 -20.15
CA ASN A 443 -18.91 -12.38 -21.11
C ASN A 443 -19.74 -11.52 -22.07
N ASN A 444 -20.04 -10.28 -21.74
CA ASN A 444 -20.55 -9.25 -22.64
C ASN A 444 -19.44 -8.41 -23.28
N TRP A 445 -18.17 -8.81 -23.19
CA TRP A 445 -17.10 -8.10 -23.92
C TRP A 445 -17.39 -8.07 -25.43
N GLY A 446 -18.03 -9.08 -25.99
CA GLY A 446 -18.64 -8.98 -27.29
C GLY A 446 -19.71 -7.87 -27.42
N LYS A 447 -20.44 -7.56 -26.32
CA LYS A 447 -21.40 -6.44 -26.25
C LYS A 447 -20.80 -5.15 -25.70
N TYR A 448 -19.66 -5.23 -25.04
CA TYR A 448 -18.90 -4.05 -24.60
C TYR A 448 -18.19 -3.39 -25.78
N ILE A 449 -17.76 -4.20 -26.74
CA ILE A 449 -17.29 -3.72 -28.05
C ILE A 449 -18.43 -2.97 -28.76
N ASP A 450 -19.67 -3.48 -28.77
CA ASP A 450 -20.84 -2.80 -29.33
C ASP A 450 -21.20 -1.46 -28.63
N LYS A 451 -20.88 -1.30 -27.34
CA LYS A 451 -21.27 -0.11 -26.57
C LYS A 451 -20.21 1.01 -26.62
N TYR A 452 -18.99 0.69 -26.95
CA TYR A 452 -17.88 1.66 -27.09
C TYR A 452 -17.41 1.84 -28.53
N SER A 453 -17.97 1.08 -29.49
CA SER A 453 -17.76 1.31 -30.92
C SER A 453 -18.34 2.65 -31.41
N ASP A 454 -19.24 3.27 -30.61
CA ASP A 454 -19.73 4.63 -30.87
C ASP A 454 -18.72 5.73 -30.51
N ASN A 455 -17.58 5.38 -29.96
CA ASN A 455 -16.49 6.31 -29.68
C ASN A 455 -15.19 5.76 -30.27
N TRP A 456 -14.63 6.41 -31.25
CA TRP A 456 -13.31 6.19 -31.88
C TRP A 456 -12.13 6.13 -30.87
N SER A 457 -12.39 6.08 -29.59
CA SER A 457 -11.43 6.16 -28.49
C SER A 457 -11.35 4.90 -27.60
N ASP A 458 -11.78 3.70 -28.06
CA ASP A 458 -11.60 2.49 -27.27
C ASP A 458 -10.11 2.09 -27.22
N PRO A 459 -9.47 2.11 -26.01
CA PRO A 459 -8.06 1.80 -25.87
C PRO A 459 -7.66 0.38 -26.26
N LEU A 460 -8.62 -0.55 -26.45
CA LEU A 460 -8.35 -1.95 -26.82
C LEU A 460 -8.21 -2.16 -28.34
N PHE A 461 -8.86 -1.32 -29.16
CA PHE A 461 -8.86 -1.49 -30.61
C PHE A 461 -8.39 -0.25 -31.39
N LEU A 462 -8.30 0.92 -30.75
CA LEU A 462 -8.06 2.21 -31.41
C LEU A 462 -6.86 2.98 -30.86
N THR A 463 -5.96 2.37 -30.12
CA THR A 463 -4.66 3.03 -30.01
C THR A 463 -4.07 3.04 -31.42
N PRO A 464 -3.93 4.24 -32.05
CA PRO A 464 -2.99 4.34 -33.14
C PRO A 464 -1.73 3.68 -32.65
N ASN A 465 -1.03 2.92 -33.50
CA ASN A 465 0.25 2.32 -33.11
C ASN A 465 1.03 3.36 -32.29
N PRO A 466 1.16 3.22 -30.95
CA PRO A 466 2.10 4.07 -30.27
C PRO A 466 3.43 3.72 -30.95
N THR A 467 4.14 4.70 -31.46
CA THR A 467 5.55 4.52 -31.77
C THR A 467 6.21 3.96 -30.53
N ASP A 468 7.35 3.28 -30.64
CA ASP A 468 8.08 2.79 -29.46
C ASP A 468 8.31 3.89 -28.40
N ALA A 469 8.21 5.18 -28.81
CA ALA A 469 8.25 6.36 -27.95
C ALA A 469 6.96 6.64 -27.17
N ASP A 470 5.81 6.10 -27.59
CA ASP A 470 4.49 6.32 -26.96
C ASP A 470 4.07 5.16 -26.06
N LEU A 471 4.85 4.06 -26.02
CA LEU A 471 4.63 2.99 -25.06
C LEU A 471 5.01 3.47 -23.65
N PRO A 472 4.19 3.20 -22.64
CA PRO A 472 4.61 3.43 -21.27
C PRO A 472 5.92 2.69 -21.03
N THR A 473 6.90 3.40 -20.50
CA THR A 473 8.18 2.79 -20.15
C THR A 473 7.93 1.74 -19.06
N MET A 474 8.35 0.51 -19.31
CA MET A 474 8.28 -0.55 -18.30
C MET A 474 9.09 -0.12 -17.07
N ASN A 475 8.48 -0.21 -15.88
CA ASN A 475 9.20 -0.01 -14.63
C ASN A 475 10.29 -1.09 -14.51
N PRO A 476 11.59 -0.70 -14.36
CA PRO A 476 12.67 -1.66 -14.23
C PRO A 476 12.66 -2.45 -12.91
N ASP A 477 11.98 -1.93 -11.88
CA ASP A 477 11.82 -2.63 -10.61
C ASP A 477 10.95 -3.87 -10.84
N SER A 478 11.45 -5.03 -10.44
CA SER A 478 10.73 -6.28 -10.62
C SER A 478 9.59 -6.44 -9.63
N PHE A 479 8.49 -7.02 -10.11
CA PHE A 479 7.40 -7.50 -9.27
C PHE A 479 7.54 -9.01 -9.13
N ASP A 480 7.79 -9.48 -7.91
CA ASP A 480 7.90 -10.91 -7.61
C ASP A 480 6.52 -11.55 -7.48
N LEU A 481 6.14 -12.31 -8.50
CA LEU A 481 4.88 -13.05 -8.53
C LEU A 481 4.85 -14.22 -7.53
N SER A 482 5.99 -14.64 -6.97
CA SER A 482 6.06 -15.81 -6.08
C SER A 482 5.18 -15.66 -4.84
N GLU A 483 4.94 -14.42 -4.37
CA GLU A 483 4.02 -14.15 -3.26
C GLU A 483 2.56 -14.51 -3.58
N LEU A 484 2.18 -14.58 -4.86
CA LEU A 484 0.82 -14.96 -5.25
C LEU A 484 0.49 -16.43 -4.92
N GLN A 485 1.47 -17.28 -4.64
CA GLN A 485 1.25 -18.69 -4.28
C GLN A 485 0.33 -18.91 -3.07
N TYR A 486 0.14 -17.87 -2.27
CA TYR A 486 -0.70 -17.92 -1.07
C TYR A 486 -2.17 -17.60 -1.32
N PHE A 487 -2.52 -17.10 -2.51
CA PHE A 487 -3.89 -16.72 -2.87
C PHE A 487 -4.61 -17.90 -3.54
N ARG A 488 -5.27 -18.74 -2.76
CA ARG A 488 -5.93 -19.98 -3.24
C ARG A 488 -7.15 -19.75 -4.12
N HIS A 489 -7.73 -18.55 -4.08
CA HIS A 489 -8.93 -18.16 -4.82
C HIS A 489 -8.69 -16.97 -5.75
N LEU A 490 -7.46 -16.79 -6.21
CA LEU A 490 -7.12 -15.73 -7.14
C LEU A 490 -7.59 -16.10 -8.56
N HIS A 491 -8.71 -15.54 -8.99
CA HIS A 491 -9.29 -15.78 -10.30
C HIS A 491 -8.90 -14.74 -11.36
N TYR A 492 -8.50 -13.54 -10.91
CA TYR A 492 -8.09 -12.43 -11.75
C TYR A 492 -6.76 -11.88 -11.32
N PHE A 493 -5.79 -11.82 -12.25
CA PHE A 493 -4.52 -11.15 -12.01
C PHE A 493 -4.12 -10.27 -13.20
N GLN A 494 -3.76 -9.04 -12.91
CA GLN A 494 -3.25 -8.09 -13.89
C GLN A 494 -1.97 -7.44 -13.39
N LEU A 495 -0.93 -7.48 -14.23
CA LEU A 495 0.29 -6.70 -14.09
C LEU A 495 0.56 -6.00 -15.42
N ARG A 496 0.79 -4.69 -15.41
CA ARG A 496 1.12 -3.91 -16.61
C ARG A 496 2.29 -2.99 -16.36
N ASN A 497 3.12 -2.81 -17.39
CA ASN A 497 4.23 -1.85 -17.43
C ASN A 497 5.26 -2.08 -16.31
N GLN A 498 5.40 -3.28 -15.80
CA GLN A 498 6.31 -3.63 -14.74
C GLN A 498 6.91 -5.02 -14.95
N ARG A 499 8.23 -5.15 -14.77
CA ARG A 499 8.93 -6.40 -14.96
C ARG A 499 8.40 -7.48 -14.01
N ALA A 500 8.02 -8.64 -14.57
CA ALA A 500 7.57 -9.79 -13.80
C ALA A 500 8.74 -10.75 -13.50
N GLU A 501 8.82 -11.21 -12.25
CA GLU A 501 9.69 -12.31 -11.82
C GLU A 501 8.87 -13.38 -11.10
N GLY A 502 9.40 -14.59 -10.92
CA GLY A 502 8.71 -15.65 -10.20
C GLY A 502 7.48 -16.22 -10.96
N THR A 503 7.45 -16.16 -12.28
CA THR A 503 6.34 -16.61 -13.13
C THR A 503 5.96 -18.08 -12.95
N TRP A 504 6.85 -18.89 -12.37
CA TRP A 504 6.58 -20.30 -12.05
C TRP A 504 5.34 -20.52 -11.16
N VAL A 505 4.98 -19.51 -10.37
CA VAL A 505 3.81 -19.58 -9.48
C VAL A 505 2.50 -19.65 -10.24
N LEU A 506 2.44 -19.07 -11.45
CA LEU A 506 1.22 -19.01 -12.26
C LEU A 506 0.62 -20.39 -12.53
N ALA A 507 1.46 -21.39 -12.70
CA ALA A 507 1.04 -22.78 -12.91
C ALA A 507 0.26 -23.40 -11.71
N LYS A 508 0.26 -22.73 -10.55
CA LYS A 508 -0.37 -23.20 -9.32
C LYS A 508 -1.63 -22.45 -8.93
N LEU A 509 -1.99 -21.41 -9.71
CA LEU A 509 -3.06 -20.49 -9.36
C LEU A 509 -4.33 -20.77 -10.17
N PRO A 510 -5.53 -20.68 -9.58
CA PRO A 510 -6.80 -20.87 -10.24
C PRO A 510 -7.23 -19.65 -11.03
N ILE A 511 -6.37 -19.15 -11.93
CA ILE A 511 -6.59 -17.91 -12.65
C ILE A 511 -7.49 -18.14 -13.88
N HIS A 512 -8.56 -17.34 -13.98
CA HIS A 512 -9.44 -17.28 -15.16
C HIS A 512 -9.03 -16.17 -16.13
N TRP A 513 -8.55 -15.05 -15.60
CA TRP A 513 -8.08 -13.91 -16.39
C TRP A 513 -6.69 -13.50 -15.99
N LEU A 514 -5.76 -13.60 -16.93
CA LEU A 514 -4.37 -13.23 -16.75
C LEU A 514 -3.99 -12.12 -17.73
N ILE A 515 -3.50 -11.01 -17.19
CA ILE A 515 -2.96 -9.92 -17.98
C ILE A 515 -1.53 -9.64 -17.53
N LEU A 516 -0.56 -9.91 -18.40
CA LEU A 516 0.86 -9.64 -18.20
C LEU A 516 1.40 -8.86 -19.41
N SER A 517 0.96 -7.62 -19.54
CA SER A 517 1.30 -6.77 -20.70
C SER A 517 2.44 -5.83 -20.37
N ASN A 518 3.47 -5.79 -21.23
CA ASN A 518 4.70 -5.02 -21.02
C ASN A 518 5.39 -5.38 -19.69
N CYS A 519 5.59 -6.71 -19.49
CA CYS A 519 6.16 -7.27 -18.25
C CYS A 519 7.53 -7.92 -18.44
N GLY A 520 8.14 -7.78 -19.61
CA GLY A 520 9.45 -8.34 -19.93
C GLY A 520 9.48 -9.86 -20.06
N LEU A 521 8.32 -10.48 -20.36
CA LEU A 521 8.21 -11.94 -20.54
C LEU A 521 8.93 -12.41 -21.79
N THR A 522 9.41 -13.63 -21.73
CA THR A 522 10.13 -14.34 -22.79
C THR A 522 9.58 -15.76 -22.95
N ASP A 523 10.14 -16.54 -23.89
CA ASP A 523 9.80 -17.95 -24.06
C ASP A 523 10.10 -18.81 -22.82
N ALA A 524 10.97 -18.36 -21.91
CA ALA A 524 11.27 -19.05 -20.66
C ALA A 524 10.08 -19.07 -19.69
N ASP A 525 9.16 -18.11 -19.81
CA ASP A 525 7.97 -17.98 -18.96
C ASP A 525 6.79 -18.79 -19.46
N MET A 526 6.75 -19.09 -20.78
CA MET A 526 5.65 -19.78 -21.43
C MET A 526 5.29 -21.14 -20.83
N PRO A 527 6.23 -22.00 -20.41
CA PRO A 527 5.90 -23.29 -19.76
C PRO A 527 5.04 -23.13 -18.50
N TYR A 528 5.21 -22.06 -17.73
CA TYR A 528 4.42 -21.80 -16.53
C TYR A 528 3.06 -21.21 -16.85
N ILE A 529 2.98 -20.35 -17.84
CA ILE A 529 1.72 -19.74 -18.29
C ILE A 529 0.81 -20.81 -18.93
N THR A 530 1.38 -21.68 -19.75
CA THR A 530 0.63 -22.74 -20.45
C THR A 530 0.30 -23.94 -19.56
N ALA A 531 0.78 -23.96 -18.32
CA ALA A 531 0.44 -24.95 -17.29
C ALA A 531 -0.68 -24.49 -16.35
N ILE A 532 -1.22 -23.28 -16.54
CA ILE A 532 -2.32 -22.75 -15.71
C ILE A 532 -3.55 -23.64 -15.92
N ASN A 533 -4.13 -24.15 -14.83
CA ASN A 533 -5.40 -24.87 -14.81
C ASN A 533 -5.47 -26.12 -15.70
N VAL A 534 -4.35 -26.82 -15.88
CA VAL A 534 -4.38 -28.09 -16.59
C VAL A 534 -4.91 -29.16 -15.64
N ASP A 535 -6.23 -29.40 -15.74
CA ASP A 535 -6.98 -30.57 -15.28
C ASP A 535 -6.92 -30.93 -13.77
N ASP A 536 -7.72 -30.24 -12.96
CA ASP A 536 -8.09 -30.74 -11.63
C ASP A 536 -9.54 -31.26 -11.55
N GLY A 537 -10.25 -31.30 -12.67
CA GLY A 537 -11.62 -31.81 -12.79
C GLY A 537 -12.72 -30.83 -12.32
N ASP A 538 -12.36 -29.64 -11.89
CA ASP A 538 -13.32 -28.58 -11.52
C ASP A 538 -13.56 -27.63 -12.70
N ARG A 539 -14.79 -27.59 -13.22
CA ARG A 539 -15.17 -26.78 -14.40
C ARG A 539 -15.05 -25.26 -14.21
N TYR A 540 -14.70 -24.82 -13.01
CA TYR A 540 -14.57 -23.40 -12.65
C TYR A 540 -13.13 -22.89 -12.65
N ASN A 541 -12.15 -23.76 -12.91
CA ASN A 541 -10.73 -23.41 -12.84
C ASN A 541 -10.05 -23.25 -14.22
N GLU A 542 -10.78 -22.90 -15.26
CA GLU A 542 -10.26 -22.83 -16.64
C GLU A 542 -9.82 -21.41 -17.00
N LEU A 543 -8.62 -21.24 -17.56
CA LEU A 543 -8.15 -19.96 -18.08
C LEU A 543 -9.00 -19.54 -19.29
N TYR A 544 -9.73 -18.45 -19.16
CA TYR A 544 -10.66 -17.92 -20.15
C TYR A 544 -10.03 -16.80 -20.99
N SER A 545 -9.25 -15.91 -20.37
CA SER A 545 -8.65 -14.76 -21.05
C SER A 545 -7.17 -14.62 -20.70
N LEU A 546 -6.35 -14.46 -21.72
CA LEU A 546 -4.91 -14.30 -21.62
C LEU A 546 -4.43 -13.12 -22.45
N ASN A 547 -3.78 -12.16 -21.79
CA ASN A 547 -3.11 -11.05 -22.47
C ASN A 547 -1.61 -11.07 -22.13
N LEU A 548 -0.79 -11.29 -23.13
CA LEU A 548 0.67 -11.30 -23.11
C LEU A 548 1.26 -10.25 -24.08
N GLY A 549 0.50 -9.22 -24.40
CA GLY A 549 0.93 -8.18 -25.34
C GLY A 549 2.16 -7.41 -24.84
N ASP A 550 2.89 -6.81 -25.78
CA ASP A 550 4.03 -5.94 -25.50
C ASP A 550 5.18 -6.62 -24.71
N ASN A 551 5.49 -7.89 -25.06
CA ASN A 551 6.57 -8.66 -24.43
C ASN A 551 7.62 -9.10 -25.49
N ALA A 552 8.53 -9.99 -25.11
CA ALA A 552 9.58 -10.50 -25.98
C ALA A 552 9.40 -11.99 -26.34
N ILE A 553 8.13 -12.44 -26.46
CA ILE A 553 7.77 -13.84 -26.75
C ILE A 553 8.00 -14.11 -28.22
N THR A 554 8.66 -15.23 -28.54
CA THR A 554 8.91 -15.68 -29.92
C THR A 554 8.14 -16.96 -30.26
N SER A 555 7.74 -17.74 -29.25
CA SER A 555 7.07 -19.04 -29.42
C SER A 555 5.80 -19.14 -28.57
N LEU A 556 4.74 -19.66 -29.18
CA LEU A 556 3.48 -20.00 -28.51
C LEU A 556 3.40 -21.49 -28.12
N SER A 557 4.51 -22.20 -28.12
CA SER A 557 4.55 -23.63 -27.76
C SER A 557 3.93 -23.89 -26.39
N GLY A 558 3.04 -24.86 -26.28
CA GLY A 558 2.28 -25.19 -25.07
C GLY A 558 0.88 -24.56 -25.02
N MET A 559 0.58 -23.56 -25.86
CA MET A 559 -0.75 -22.91 -25.90
C MET A 559 -1.86 -23.90 -26.29
N GLU A 560 -1.55 -24.95 -27.05
CA GLU A 560 -2.49 -26.02 -27.42
C GLU A 560 -3.14 -26.71 -26.20
N ARG A 561 -2.58 -26.55 -25.00
CA ARG A 561 -3.12 -27.08 -23.74
C ARG A 561 -4.27 -26.23 -23.19
N LEU A 562 -4.36 -24.97 -23.61
CA LEU A 562 -5.35 -24.01 -23.09
C LEU A 562 -6.64 -24.06 -23.91
N ALA A 563 -7.24 -25.25 -24.04
CA ALA A 563 -8.42 -25.51 -24.91
C ALA A 563 -9.68 -24.70 -24.54
N THR A 564 -9.72 -24.11 -23.33
CA THR A 564 -10.83 -23.29 -22.83
C THR A 564 -10.69 -21.81 -23.11
N LEU A 565 -9.53 -21.41 -23.63
CA LEU A 565 -9.22 -20.02 -23.89
C LEU A 565 -10.20 -19.41 -24.91
N ASN A 566 -10.80 -18.29 -24.54
CA ASN A 566 -11.76 -17.54 -25.35
C ASN A 566 -11.16 -16.22 -25.89
N VAL A 567 -10.29 -15.61 -25.12
CA VAL A 567 -9.62 -14.34 -25.48
C VAL A 567 -8.12 -14.53 -25.43
N LEU A 568 -7.43 -14.24 -26.53
CA LEU A 568 -5.97 -14.26 -26.61
C LEU A 568 -5.44 -12.96 -27.21
N LEU A 569 -4.64 -12.23 -26.44
CA LEU A 569 -3.96 -11.02 -26.87
C LEU A 569 -2.44 -11.22 -26.76
N VAL A 570 -1.76 -11.28 -27.90
CA VAL A 570 -0.31 -11.48 -28.00
C VAL A 570 0.35 -10.45 -28.94
N GLN A 571 -0.29 -9.32 -29.09
CA GLN A 571 0.20 -8.23 -29.95
C GLN A 571 1.59 -7.76 -29.51
N ARG A 572 2.37 -7.22 -30.46
CA ARG A 572 3.70 -6.63 -30.20
C ARG A 572 4.66 -7.56 -29.46
N ASN A 573 4.78 -8.75 -30.02
CA ASN A 573 5.80 -9.73 -29.66
C ASN A 573 6.67 -10.03 -30.90
N SER A 574 7.43 -11.11 -30.87
CA SER A 574 8.23 -11.60 -32.00
C SER A 574 7.81 -12.97 -32.48
N ILE A 575 6.51 -13.29 -32.36
CA ILE A 575 5.95 -14.58 -32.71
C ILE A 575 6.06 -14.79 -34.22
N SER A 576 6.43 -16.00 -34.62
CA SER A 576 6.54 -16.39 -36.05
C SER A 576 5.67 -17.56 -36.43
N ASP A 577 5.32 -18.45 -35.50
CA ASP A 577 4.54 -19.67 -35.74
C ASP A 577 3.24 -19.65 -34.93
N LEU A 578 2.12 -19.78 -35.60
CA LEU A 578 0.77 -19.86 -35.02
C LEU A 578 0.25 -21.31 -34.95
N SER A 579 1.03 -22.32 -35.33
CA SER A 579 0.61 -23.72 -35.29
C SER A 579 0.08 -24.19 -33.93
N PRO A 580 0.62 -23.72 -32.76
CA PRO A 580 0.06 -24.06 -31.45
C PRO A 580 -1.37 -23.59 -31.21
N LEU A 581 -1.88 -22.68 -32.04
CA LEU A 581 -3.26 -22.17 -31.95
C LEU A 581 -4.25 -22.99 -32.73
N SER A 582 -3.81 -23.96 -33.58
CA SER A 582 -4.67 -24.72 -34.46
C SER A 582 -5.71 -25.59 -33.73
N ASP A 583 -5.46 -25.97 -32.49
CA ASP A 583 -6.35 -26.80 -31.67
C ASP A 583 -7.27 -25.97 -30.74
N LEU A 584 -7.11 -24.64 -30.70
CA LEU A 584 -7.89 -23.74 -29.84
C LEU A 584 -9.22 -23.36 -30.47
N THR A 585 -10.23 -24.21 -30.33
CA THR A 585 -11.54 -24.08 -31.00
C THR A 585 -12.53 -23.18 -30.27
N ARG A 586 -12.15 -22.52 -29.17
CA ARG A 586 -13.03 -21.65 -28.37
C ARG A 586 -12.67 -20.18 -28.45
N ILE A 587 -11.60 -19.80 -29.12
CA ILE A 587 -11.21 -18.41 -29.26
C ILE A 587 -12.22 -17.63 -30.09
N HIS A 588 -12.77 -16.57 -29.45
CA HIS A 588 -13.67 -15.61 -30.11
C HIS A 588 -12.98 -14.29 -30.40
N LEU A 589 -11.97 -13.92 -29.59
CA LEU A 589 -11.18 -12.70 -29.76
C LEU A 589 -9.70 -13.05 -29.83
N LEU A 590 -9.05 -12.68 -30.93
CA LEU A 590 -7.62 -12.87 -31.16
C LEU A 590 -6.97 -11.57 -31.61
N ASN A 591 -5.92 -11.14 -30.88
CA ASN A 591 -5.04 -10.07 -31.32
C ASN A 591 -3.61 -10.59 -31.46
N ILE A 592 -3.14 -10.70 -32.70
CA ILE A 592 -1.79 -11.09 -33.10
C ILE A 592 -1.02 -9.94 -33.78
N SER A 593 -1.57 -8.74 -33.73
CA SER A 593 -1.01 -7.57 -34.42
C SER A 593 0.43 -7.28 -34.02
N TRP A 594 1.19 -6.66 -34.92
CA TRP A 594 2.57 -6.27 -34.66
C TRP A 594 3.50 -7.42 -34.27
N ASN A 595 3.29 -8.59 -34.85
CA ASN A 595 4.25 -9.71 -34.83
C ASN A 595 4.81 -9.90 -36.27
N PRO A 596 5.74 -9.07 -36.70
CA PRO A 596 6.13 -9.00 -38.10
C PRO A 596 6.81 -10.27 -38.64
N ALA A 597 7.17 -11.20 -37.76
CA ALA A 597 7.72 -12.50 -38.15
C ALA A 597 6.66 -13.52 -38.55
N ILE A 598 5.36 -13.25 -38.31
CA ILE A 598 4.26 -14.11 -38.79
C ILE A 598 4.15 -13.94 -40.29
N THR A 599 4.26 -15.06 -41.03
CA THR A 599 4.19 -15.10 -42.49
C THR A 599 2.99 -15.92 -42.99
N SER A 600 2.32 -16.65 -42.08
CA SER A 600 1.13 -17.45 -42.41
C SER A 600 0.14 -17.43 -41.24
N ILE A 601 -1.15 -17.34 -41.61
CA ILE A 601 -2.28 -17.42 -40.68
C ILE A 601 -3.15 -18.65 -40.92
N GLU A 602 -2.67 -19.61 -41.71
CA GLU A 602 -3.38 -20.86 -42.01
C GLU A 602 -3.82 -21.64 -40.75
N PRO A 603 -3.05 -21.69 -39.66
CA PRO A 603 -3.47 -22.36 -38.42
C PRO A 603 -4.77 -21.79 -37.82
N LEU A 604 -5.06 -20.51 -38.03
CA LEU A 604 -6.32 -19.90 -37.56
C LEU A 604 -7.55 -20.45 -38.25
N ALA A 605 -7.43 -20.71 -39.53
CA ALA A 605 -8.53 -21.32 -40.31
C ALA A 605 -8.80 -22.77 -39.93
N GLN A 606 -7.81 -23.47 -39.36
CA GLN A 606 -7.96 -24.83 -38.86
C GLN A 606 -8.67 -24.89 -37.54
N GLY A 607 -8.27 -24.01 -36.57
CA GLY A 607 -8.78 -24.03 -35.20
C GLY A 607 -10.01 -23.14 -34.96
N MET A 608 -10.07 -21.97 -35.61
CA MET A 608 -10.98 -20.89 -35.15
C MET A 608 -11.97 -20.45 -36.24
N ARG A 609 -12.06 -21.18 -37.35
CA ARG A 609 -12.90 -20.79 -38.50
C ARG A 609 -14.35 -20.48 -38.12
N GLU A 610 -14.93 -21.28 -37.20
CA GLU A 610 -16.33 -21.17 -36.82
C GLU A 610 -16.55 -20.36 -35.52
N THR A 611 -15.47 -20.00 -34.81
CA THR A 611 -15.60 -19.39 -33.49
C THR A 611 -15.09 -17.96 -33.44
N LEU A 612 -14.15 -17.58 -34.31
CA LEU A 612 -13.55 -16.27 -34.28
C LEU A 612 -14.54 -15.17 -34.67
N VAL A 613 -14.72 -14.21 -33.79
CA VAL A 613 -15.60 -13.04 -33.96
C VAL A 613 -14.80 -11.76 -34.16
N ASN A 614 -13.70 -11.62 -33.45
CA ASN A 614 -12.83 -10.43 -33.49
C ASN A 614 -11.40 -10.85 -33.84
N LEU A 615 -10.84 -10.30 -34.91
CA LEU A 615 -9.46 -10.54 -35.32
C LEU A 615 -8.72 -9.21 -35.55
N ASP A 616 -7.68 -8.97 -34.78
CA ASP A 616 -6.70 -7.90 -35.01
C ASP A 616 -5.36 -8.53 -35.47
N MET A 617 -4.97 -8.23 -36.68
CA MET A 617 -3.72 -8.68 -37.31
C MET A 617 -3.00 -7.53 -38.01
N ALA A 618 -3.18 -6.30 -37.54
CA ALA A 618 -2.45 -5.15 -38.07
C ALA A 618 -0.93 -5.36 -37.95
N GLY A 619 -0.16 -4.79 -38.86
CA GLY A 619 1.28 -4.97 -38.94
C GLY A 619 1.74 -6.27 -39.61
N LEU A 620 0.81 -7.12 -40.11
CA LEU A 620 1.13 -8.40 -40.76
C LEU A 620 0.97 -8.32 -42.26
N ALA A 621 1.98 -8.78 -43.00
CA ALA A 621 1.97 -8.90 -44.45
C ALA A 621 1.71 -10.36 -44.84
N VAL A 622 0.45 -10.80 -44.76
CA VAL A 622 0.04 -12.21 -44.95
C VAL A 622 -1.04 -12.37 -46.04
N ASP A 623 -1.17 -13.58 -46.54
CA ASP A 623 -2.29 -13.96 -47.40
C ASP A 623 -3.60 -14.02 -46.59
N LEU A 624 -4.64 -13.32 -47.02
CA LEU A 624 -5.93 -13.23 -46.35
C LEU A 624 -6.88 -14.39 -46.69
N THR A 625 -6.49 -15.35 -47.57
CA THR A 625 -7.30 -16.49 -47.94
C THR A 625 -7.86 -17.29 -46.76
N PRO A 626 -7.09 -17.53 -45.70
CA PRO A 626 -7.62 -18.22 -44.50
C PRO A 626 -8.75 -17.48 -43.81
N VAL A 627 -8.72 -16.14 -43.82
CA VAL A 627 -9.77 -15.29 -43.20
C VAL A 627 -11.07 -15.34 -43.96
N GLY A 628 -11.02 -15.47 -45.30
CA GLY A 628 -12.20 -15.46 -46.16
C GLY A 628 -13.22 -16.55 -45.86
N GLY A 629 -12.87 -17.59 -45.11
CA GLY A 629 -13.78 -18.66 -44.69
C GLY A 629 -14.34 -18.48 -43.25
N MET A 630 -14.03 -17.39 -42.53
CA MET A 630 -14.45 -17.15 -41.14
C MET A 630 -15.80 -16.41 -41.11
N GLU A 631 -16.89 -17.12 -41.37
CA GLU A 631 -18.23 -16.53 -41.60
C GLU A 631 -18.80 -15.82 -40.35
N ASN A 632 -18.33 -16.15 -39.16
CA ASN A 632 -18.75 -15.52 -37.89
C ASN A 632 -17.95 -14.28 -37.51
N LEU A 633 -17.01 -13.86 -38.37
CA LEU A 633 -16.18 -12.71 -38.11
C LEU A 633 -17.02 -11.42 -38.21
N ASP A 634 -17.07 -10.68 -37.10
CA ASP A 634 -17.74 -9.40 -36.96
C ASP A 634 -16.78 -8.22 -37.13
N HIS A 635 -15.56 -8.35 -36.60
CA HIS A 635 -14.55 -7.31 -36.57
C HIS A 635 -13.24 -7.82 -37.20
N LEU A 636 -12.74 -7.09 -38.17
CA LEU A 636 -11.45 -7.35 -38.78
C LEU A 636 -10.60 -6.09 -38.85
N ARG A 637 -9.42 -6.15 -38.27
CA ARG A 637 -8.39 -5.10 -38.40
C ARG A 637 -7.14 -5.66 -39.04
N ILE A 638 -6.75 -5.04 -40.17
CA ILE A 638 -5.58 -5.41 -40.99
C ILE A 638 -4.86 -4.15 -41.45
N GLY A 639 -3.72 -4.32 -42.08
CA GLY A 639 -2.91 -3.21 -42.63
C GLY A 639 -1.69 -2.90 -41.74
N ASP A 640 -1.20 -1.69 -41.81
CA ASP A 640 0.01 -1.26 -41.13
C ASP A 640 -0.32 -0.06 -40.21
N ASP A 641 0.64 0.72 -39.86
CA ASP A 641 0.49 2.03 -39.27
C ASP A 641 -0.13 3.01 -40.28
N TRP A 642 -1.07 3.84 -39.81
CA TRP A 642 -1.72 4.87 -40.62
C TRP A 642 -0.74 5.83 -41.33
N ASN A 643 0.53 5.88 -40.91
CA ASN A 643 1.60 6.68 -41.51
C ASN A 643 2.48 5.90 -42.53
N SER A 644 2.28 4.61 -42.70
CA SER A 644 3.11 3.78 -43.56
C SER A 644 2.33 3.14 -44.71
N HIS A 645 3.04 2.71 -45.75
CA HIS A 645 2.51 1.92 -46.86
C HIS A 645 3.42 0.71 -47.10
N ARG A 646 3.94 0.11 -46.05
CA ARG A 646 4.91 -0.98 -46.15
C ARG A 646 4.28 -2.29 -46.53
N ILE A 647 2.96 -2.44 -46.28
CA ILE A 647 2.20 -3.66 -46.50
C ILE A 647 1.32 -3.51 -47.73
N SER A 648 1.25 -4.55 -48.56
CA SER A 648 0.27 -4.69 -49.64
C SER A 648 -0.68 -5.85 -49.30
N LEU A 649 -1.99 -5.62 -49.42
CA LEU A 649 -3.02 -6.58 -49.10
C LEU A 649 -3.97 -6.76 -50.29
N ASP A 650 -4.27 -8.02 -50.61
CA ASP A 650 -5.34 -8.37 -51.54
C ASP A 650 -6.64 -8.65 -50.77
N LEU A 651 -7.68 -7.83 -51.00
CA LEU A 651 -8.95 -7.97 -50.31
C LEU A 651 -9.89 -8.98 -51.00
N ALA A 652 -9.56 -9.55 -52.18
CA ALA A 652 -10.40 -10.48 -52.87
C ALA A 652 -10.86 -11.69 -52.03
N PRO A 653 -10.03 -12.30 -51.20
CA PRO A 653 -10.43 -13.40 -50.32
C PRO A 653 -11.54 -13.05 -49.34
N LEU A 654 -11.68 -11.79 -48.96
CA LEU A 654 -12.66 -11.35 -47.98
C LEU A 654 -14.08 -11.20 -48.53
N SER A 655 -14.28 -11.34 -49.84
CA SER A 655 -15.56 -11.12 -50.49
C SER A 655 -16.71 -12.00 -49.97
N GLY A 656 -16.41 -13.14 -49.33
CA GLY A 656 -17.39 -14.03 -48.70
C GLY A 656 -17.90 -13.59 -47.34
N LEU A 657 -17.27 -12.60 -46.68
CA LEU A 657 -17.57 -12.17 -45.30
C LEU A 657 -18.80 -11.24 -45.25
N THR A 658 -19.97 -11.75 -45.65
CA THR A 658 -21.21 -10.95 -45.69
C THR A 658 -21.74 -10.56 -44.33
N GLY A 659 -21.31 -11.22 -43.25
CA GLY A 659 -21.64 -10.94 -41.85
C GLY A 659 -20.73 -9.92 -41.20
N LEU A 660 -19.58 -9.56 -41.82
CA LEU A 660 -18.62 -8.63 -41.26
C LEU A 660 -19.25 -7.25 -41.04
N LYS A 661 -19.13 -6.70 -39.81
CA LYS A 661 -19.71 -5.40 -39.44
C LYS A 661 -18.67 -4.28 -39.41
N TYR A 662 -17.46 -4.58 -38.99
CA TYR A 662 -16.41 -3.58 -38.81
C TYR A 662 -15.15 -3.99 -39.56
N LEU A 663 -14.82 -3.25 -40.61
CA LEU A 663 -13.61 -3.46 -41.41
C LEU A 663 -12.65 -2.28 -41.26
N HIS A 664 -11.48 -2.51 -40.67
CA HIS A 664 -10.42 -1.54 -40.55
C HIS A 664 -9.20 -1.99 -41.35
N VAL A 665 -8.92 -1.28 -42.44
CA VAL A 665 -7.69 -1.42 -43.22
C VAL A 665 -6.92 -0.12 -43.14
N LEU A 666 -5.76 -0.11 -42.50
CA LEU A 666 -5.02 1.10 -42.18
C LEU A 666 -3.65 1.07 -42.84
N GLY A 667 -3.24 2.16 -43.48
CA GLY A 667 -1.86 2.36 -43.95
C GLY A 667 -1.31 1.26 -44.87
N ALA A 668 -2.14 0.61 -45.66
CA ALA A 668 -1.74 -0.49 -46.54
C ALA A 668 -2.07 -0.15 -47.98
N LYS A 669 -1.23 -0.57 -48.91
CA LYS A 669 -1.63 -0.59 -50.34
C LYS A 669 -2.63 -1.71 -50.56
N VAL A 670 -3.87 -1.38 -50.95
CA VAL A 670 -4.91 -2.37 -51.14
C VAL A 670 -5.13 -2.67 -52.63
N ASP A 671 -5.16 -3.97 -52.97
CA ASP A 671 -5.59 -4.48 -54.26
C ASP A 671 -7.00 -5.12 -54.10
N ASN A 672 -7.76 -5.20 -55.21
CA ASN A 672 -9.11 -5.78 -55.25
C ASN A 672 -10.09 -5.21 -54.21
N VAL A 673 -10.07 -3.90 -53.99
CA VAL A 673 -10.96 -3.21 -53.05
C VAL A 673 -12.45 -3.44 -53.38
N GLU A 674 -12.75 -3.79 -54.62
CA GLU A 674 -14.09 -4.14 -55.08
C GLU A 674 -14.73 -5.30 -54.32
N ALA A 675 -13.94 -6.15 -53.66
CA ALA A 675 -14.44 -7.22 -52.80
C ALA A 675 -15.34 -6.68 -51.67
N ILE A 676 -15.10 -5.44 -51.20
CA ILE A 676 -15.91 -4.80 -50.17
C ILE A 676 -17.38 -4.70 -50.55
N SER A 677 -17.71 -4.50 -51.85
CA SER A 677 -19.09 -4.35 -52.31
C SER A 677 -19.99 -5.58 -52.04
N SER A 678 -19.41 -6.75 -51.76
CA SER A 678 -20.15 -7.97 -51.39
C SER A 678 -20.38 -8.11 -49.88
N MET A 679 -19.72 -7.31 -49.03
CA MET A 679 -19.79 -7.37 -47.57
C MET A 679 -21.00 -6.56 -47.07
N SER A 680 -22.21 -7.02 -47.31
CA SER A 680 -23.46 -6.25 -47.07
C SER A 680 -23.75 -5.96 -45.59
N GLY A 681 -23.07 -6.64 -44.65
CA GLY A 681 -23.20 -6.45 -43.20
C GLY A 681 -22.46 -5.26 -42.65
N LEU A 682 -21.60 -4.56 -43.41
CA LEU A 682 -20.72 -3.54 -42.93
C LEU A 682 -21.48 -2.33 -42.34
N ILE A 683 -21.12 -2.01 -41.08
CA ILE A 683 -21.57 -0.83 -40.32
C ILE A 683 -20.51 0.26 -40.38
N CYS A 684 -19.23 -0.11 -40.23
CA CYS A 684 -18.09 0.79 -40.30
C CYS A 684 -17.09 0.30 -41.36
N ILE A 685 -16.66 1.21 -42.23
CA ILE A 685 -15.64 0.97 -43.26
C ILE A 685 -14.51 1.98 -43.04
N ASN A 686 -13.36 1.52 -42.59
CA ASN A 686 -12.16 2.36 -42.44
C ASN A 686 -11.08 1.91 -43.40
N LEU A 687 -10.77 2.77 -44.37
CA LEU A 687 -9.75 2.57 -45.42
C LEU A 687 -8.77 3.75 -45.40
N GLN A 688 -8.34 4.18 -44.19
CA GLN A 688 -7.43 5.30 -44.00
C GLN A 688 -6.05 4.98 -44.59
N ASN A 689 -5.54 5.90 -45.39
CA ASN A 689 -4.22 5.82 -46.00
C ASN A 689 -3.98 4.49 -46.78
N CYS A 690 -4.97 4.08 -47.57
CA CYS A 690 -4.93 2.83 -48.32
C CYS A 690 -4.57 3.02 -49.79
N GLY A 691 -4.14 4.20 -50.20
CA GLY A 691 -3.74 4.51 -51.55
C GLY A 691 -4.92 4.54 -52.54
N LEU A 692 -6.14 4.75 -52.05
CA LEU A 692 -7.36 4.74 -52.89
C LEU A 692 -7.40 5.97 -53.80
N THR A 693 -7.86 5.75 -55.02
CA THR A 693 -8.21 6.82 -56.00
C THR A 693 -9.70 6.93 -56.16
N SER A 694 -10.19 8.06 -56.69
CA SER A 694 -11.62 8.31 -56.90
C SER A 694 -12.31 7.18 -57.73
N ALA A 695 -11.59 6.52 -58.64
CA ALA A 695 -12.11 5.41 -59.44
C ALA A 695 -12.53 4.17 -58.61
N LYS A 696 -12.04 4.07 -57.36
CA LYS A 696 -12.31 2.94 -56.47
C LYS A 696 -13.51 3.18 -55.53
N LEU A 697 -14.06 4.38 -55.46
CA LEU A 697 -15.18 4.74 -54.59
C LEU A 697 -16.45 3.92 -54.87
N THR A 698 -16.63 3.40 -56.09
CA THR A 698 -17.73 2.51 -56.41
C THR A 698 -17.81 1.24 -55.57
N ALA A 699 -16.67 0.80 -55.01
CA ALA A 699 -16.60 -0.36 -54.11
C ALA A 699 -17.33 -0.12 -52.77
N LEU A 700 -17.59 1.13 -52.41
CA LEU A 700 -18.27 1.51 -51.17
C LEU A 700 -19.79 1.64 -51.32
N ASN A 701 -20.32 1.43 -52.51
CA ASN A 701 -21.75 1.50 -52.79
C ASN A 701 -22.45 0.18 -52.42
N GLY A 702 -23.73 0.25 -52.03
CA GLY A 702 -24.52 -0.93 -51.75
C GLY A 702 -24.44 -1.43 -50.30
N HIS A 703 -24.03 -0.57 -49.36
CA HIS A 703 -23.92 -0.90 -47.93
C HIS A 703 -25.05 -0.25 -47.11
N PRO A 704 -26.24 -0.89 -47.03
CA PRO A 704 -27.41 -0.25 -46.42
C PRO A 704 -27.33 -0.06 -44.93
N LEU A 705 -26.42 -0.74 -44.25
CA LEU A 705 -26.23 -0.66 -42.80
C LEU A 705 -25.07 0.28 -42.37
N THR A 706 -24.26 0.74 -43.32
CA THR A 706 -23.07 1.54 -43.04
C THR A 706 -23.44 2.89 -42.47
N THR A 707 -22.92 3.18 -41.28
CA THR A 707 -23.08 4.45 -40.56
C THR A 707 -21.85 5.34 -40.65
N GLU A 708 -20.66 4.75 -40.84
CA GLU A 708 -19.37 5.43 -40.80
C GLU A 708 -18.45 4.98 -41.91
N ILE A 709 -17.81 5.94 -42.57
CA ILE A 709 -16.78 5.70 -43.60
C ILE A 709 -15.59 6.60 -43.33
N ASN A 710 -14.39 6.00 -43.17
CA ASN A 710 -13.14 6.76 -43.08
C ASN A 710 -12.27 6.51 -44.34
N LEU A 711 -12.00 7.57 -45.08
CA LEU A 711 -11.16 7.57 -46.30
C LEU A 711 -10.04 8.61 -46.20
N GLU A 712 -9.63 8.99 -44.99
CA GLU A 712 -8.56 9.96 -44.77
C GLU A 712 -7.26 9.56 -45.45
N ARG A 713 -6.49 10.56 -45.88
CA ARG A 713 -5.12 10.39 -46.43
C ARG A 713 -5.01 9.43 -47.61
N ASN A 714 -6.03 9.44 -48.48
CA ASN A 714 -6.02 8.72 -49.76
C ASN A 714 -5.71 9.68 -50.95
N PHE A 715 -5.81 9.21 -52.15
CA PHE A 715 -5.55 9.99 -53.37
C PHE A 715 -6.86 10.39 -54.06
N LEU A 716 -7.89 10.69 -53.28
CA LEU A 716 -9.20 11.08 -53.85
C LEU A 716 -9.14 12.52 -54.38
N ARG A 717 -9.63 12.73 -55.61
CA ARG A 717 -9.74 14.05 -56.25
C ARG A 717 -11.17 14.46 -56.48
N THR A 718 -12.06 13.51 -56.68
CA THR A 718 -13.50 13.70 -56.83
C THR A 718 -14.23 12.63 -56.04
N LEU A 719 -15.53 12.83 -55.80
CA LEU A 719 -16.42 11.88 -55.14
C LEU A 719 -17.40 11.23 -56.13
N ASP A 720 -17.20 11.40 -57.43
CA ASP A 720 -18.12 10.98 -58.49
C ASP A 720 -18.47 9.48 -58.47
N GLY A 721 -17.63 8.63 -57.88
CA GLY A 721 -17.88 7.18 -57.74
C GLY A 721 -18.76 6.80 -56.56
N LEU A 722 -19.03 7.73 -55.62
CA LEU A 722 -19.81 7.44 -54.42
C LEU A 722 -21.29 7.75 -54.65
N ASP A 723 -22.16 6.79 -54.37
CA ASP A 723 -23.63 6.91 -54.50
C ASP A 723 -24.29 6.87 -53.10
N LEU A 724 -24.60 8.04 -52.52
CA LEU A 724 -25.22 8.19 -51.19
C LEU A 724 -26.60 7.52 -51.10
N SER A 725 -27.30 7.30 -52.25
CA SER A 725 -28.58 6.60 -52.23
C SER A 725 -28.47 5.13 -51.85
N THR A 726 -27.27 4.57 -51.97
CA THR A 726 -26.94 3.18 -51.59
C THR A 726 -26.43 3.05 -50.17
N LEU A 727 -26.27 4.19 -49.44
CA LEU A 727 -25.76 4.32 -48.09
C LEU A 727 -26.78 5.04 -47.18
N PRO A 728 -28.02 4.55 -47.05
CA PRO A 728 -29.13 5.28 -46.41
C PRO A 728 -28.96 5.55 -44.92
N GLN A 729 -28.05 4.82 -44.26
CA GLN A 729 -27.74 4.97 -42.81
C GLN A 729 -26.47 5.77 -42.54
N LEU A 730 -25.76 6.27 -43.57
CA LEU A 730 -24.50 6.98 -43.39
C LEU A 730 -24.70 8.26 -42.58
N LYS A 731 -23.98 8.37 -41.47
CA LYS A 731 -24.01 9.51 -40.57
C LYS A 731 -22.71 10.32 -40.65
N GLU A 732 -21.59 9.67 -40.84
CA GLU A 732 -20.28 10.30 -40.80
C GLU A 732 -19.37 9.79 -41.91
N ILE A 733 -18.60 10.71 -42.49
CA ILE A 733 -17.55 10.39 -43.45
C ILE A 733 -16.34 11.27 -43.22
N ALA A 734 -15.15 10.65 -43.06
CA ALA A 734 -13.88 11.33 -42.90
C ALA A 734 -13.08 11.33 -44.20
N LEU A 735 -12.68 12.49 -44.68
CA LEU A 735 -12.05 12.72 -45.98
C LEU A 735 -10.77 13.57 -45.87
N ASP A 736 -10.25 13.80 -44.68
CA ASP A 736 -9.03 14.60 -44.41
C ASP A 736 -7.84 14.11 -45.25
N GLY A 737 -6.97 15.04 -45.62
CA GLY A 737 -5.70 14.71 -46.28
C GLY A 737 -5.84 14.16 -47.70
N ASN A 738 -7.00 14.31 -48.36
CA ASN A 738 -7.21 14.05 -49.77
C ASN A 738 -6.99 15.31 -50.63
N ALA A 739 -7.41 15.28 -51.93
CA ALA A 739 -7.31 16.41 -52.85
C ALA A 739 -8.68 16.74 -53.45
N ILE A 740 -9.76 16.64 -52.68
CA ILE A 740 -11.13 16.83 -53.09
C ILE A 740 -11.43 18.33 -53.09
N SER A 741 -12.02 18.83 -54.18
CA SER A 741 -12.40 20.24 -54.32
C SER A 741 -13.91 20.48 -54.27
N ASP A 742 -14.72 19.44 -54.47
CA ASP A 742 -16.18 19.58 -54.51
C ASP A 742 -16.83 18.58 -53.53
N PHE A 743 -17.56 19.16 -52.58
CA PHE A 743 -18.32 18.42 -51.55
C PHE A 743 -19.83 18.64 -51.67
N SER A 744 -20.28 19.20 -52.82
CA SER A 744 -21.70 19.60 -53.03
C SER A 744 -22.69 18.43 -52.90
N MET A 745 -22.24 17.17 -53.12
CA MET A 745 -23.05 15.99 -52.92
C MET A 745 -23.59 15.79 -51.50
N PHE A 746 -22.95 16.38 -50.50
CA PHE A 746 -23.37 16.36 -49.08
C PHE A 746 -24.28 17.54 -48.70
N ASP A 747 -24.48 18.51 -49.57
CA ASP A 747 -25.29 19.70 -49.28
C ASP A 747 -26.75 19.31 -49.07
N GLY A 748 -27.32 19.70 -47.94
CA GLY A 748 -28.68 19.33 -47.57
C GLY A 748 -28.87 17.92 -46.98
N THR A 749 -27.80 17.14 -46.83
CA THR A 749 -27.83 15.87 -46.13
C THR A 749 -27.61 16.05 -44.63
N ALA A 750 -27.94 15.05 -43.83
CA ALA A 750 -27.64 15.00 -42.41
C ALA A 750 -26.26 14.38 -42.10
N ILE A 751 -25.43 14.15 -43.11
CA ILE A 751 -24.13 13.47 -43.01
C ILE A 751 -23.08 14.47 -42.49
N THR A 752 -22.39 14.10 -41.44
CA THR A 752 -21.22 14.86 -40.93
C THR A 752 -20.01 14.53 -41.81
N VAL A 753 -19.39 15.55 -42.39
CA VAL A 753 -18.22 15.40 -43.26
C VAL A 753 -17.02 16.04 -42.60
N TYR A 754 -16.05 15.23 -42.19
CA TYR A 754 -14.76 15.69 -41.65
C TYR A 754 -13.78 15.97 -42.78
N GLY A 755 -12.90 16.97 -42.60
CA GLY A 755 -11.79 17.25 -43.50
C GLY A 755 -12.12 18.14 -44.72
N ARG A 756 -13.27 18.82 -44.77
CA ARG A 756 -13.59 19.78 -45.87
C ARG A 756 -12.51 20.85 -46.01
N ASP A 757 -11.94 21.33 -44.89
CA ASP A 757 -10.93 22.39 -44.82
C ASP A 757 -9.48 21.90 -44.85
N TRP A 758 -9.26 20.57 -44.81
CA TRP A 758 -7.95 19.97 -44.69
C TRP A 758 -7.57 19.10 -45.92
N GLN A 759 -7.75 19.68 -47.09
CA GLN A 759 -7.39 19.00 -48.33
C GLN A 759 -5.95 19.35 -48.76
N ASN A 760 -5.17 18.35 -49.11
CA ASN A 760 -3.80 18.52 -49.60
C ASN A 760 -3.81 18.87 -51.09
N ALA A 761 -3.55 20.13 -51.44
CA ALA A 761 -3.44 20.58 -52.80
C ALA A 761 -2.18 20.05 -53.59
N ALA A 762 -1.34 19.28 -52.95
CA ALA A 762 0.00 18.91 -53.43
C ALA A 762 0.22 17.45 -53.82
N TYR A 763 -0.83 16.64 -53.97
CA TYR A 763 -0.70 15.26 -54.48
C TYR A 763 -1.26 15.06 -55.89
#